data_d7ecdb972c8d24abc414b1ac7fe097a1
#
_entry.id   d7ecdb972c8d24abc414b1ac7fe097a1
#
_cell.length_a   1.000
_cell.length_b   1.000
_cell.length_c   1.000
_cell.angle_alpha   90.00
_cell.angle_beta   90.00
_cell.angle_gamma   90.00
#
_symmetry.space_group_name_H-M   'P 1'
#
loop_
_entity.id
_entity.type
_entity.pdbx_description
1 polymer ?
#
loop_
_entity_poly.entity_id
_entity_poly.type
_entity_poly.pdbx_seq_one_letter_code
_entity_poly.pdbx_strand_id
1 'polypeptide(L)'
;MSAKWTTAFVFSTLFITPVIAADIDDVERIKVSGQQLKHSANYLVLSRDDFVDSAQNLNDVLNQINGIQVRQISGVGNPAAVSIRGSSSKQVQLYIDGQLVNDGQFGGFDLNQLPVENIQSIEVSKEQAIGTGVTPIGGVIRINTYNPEQDTLRLSAGLGSFGYQELNVVKNNSFEQFQGALSASYVASDNDYDYLVPQPVAHPNQSIVEPLLNNEFEKISLSANGVWIGEQQQVRVNGQYINQEKALPHYQINVRSNQSSLDLEQSRLALTYLVKPLNSVLSQFEIEGYADSRDEHYIDSVPQLVRRDGRYNTEKYSVSLKPTFLVEQWTLTPFLDVNQQQFTSRSFVNGATINCNGISACDIRARTTQWVAGSRADWQSTDKVASAHLLISQLFDDSSNVVLNQPNGTKENNDSDFFSAELGTQYRWRTINFGAALSRGVRMPTMFERYGDRGLFKGNGSIRPEQSDALSLSADYDAVHWSLSSALYVKQVSDAIVATFNSSGIGSYGNVNDAQIRGFELQADYQLSAAISFQGQMNLVDSESKSPFVAFNHKKLPGIYHQEYNAKVSIDLSQDWSLDVAAQYSKGLYFNLGNKVEQHTQGNGNPSDRLLSNINLRWQQRGFVVNVGVNNVFDESYQDLANRPAQGRNLFIKFSFEE
;
A
#
# COMPACT_ATOMS: atom_id res chain seq x y z
N MET A 1 8.77 -16.22 -37.15
CA MET A 1 10.23 -16.05 -36.95
C MET A 1 10.38 -14.75 -36.18
N SER A 2 10.47 -14.82 -34.88
CA SER A 2 10.61 -13.68 -33.97
C SER A 2 12.06 -13.61 -33.49
N ALA A 3 12.76 -12.54 -33.84
CA ALA A 3 14.12 -12.30 -33.40
C ALA A 3 14.12 -11.87 -31.92
N LYS A 4 14.68 -12.71 -31.05
CA LYS A 4 15.00 -12.36 -29.66
C LYS A 4 16.26 -11.49 -29.66
N TRP A 5 16.17 -10.27 -29.17
CA TRP A 5 17.32 -9.43 -28.86
C TRP A 5 17.85 -9.80 -27.47
N THR A 6 19.00 -10.44 -27.45
CA THR A 6 19.77 -10.70 -26.23
C THR A 6 20.71 -9.52 -26.01
N THR A 7 20.43 -8.67 -25.05
CA THR A 7 21.32 -7.58 -24.64
C THR A 7 22.35 -8.14 -23.66
N ALA A 8 23.58 -8.31 -24.12
CA ALA A 8 24.72 -8.70 -23.29
C ALA A 8 25.27 -7.45 -22.58
N PHE A 9 25.24 -7.43 -21.25
CA PHE A 9 25.98 -6.46 -20.45
C PHE A 9 27.45 -6.86 -20.35
N VAL A 10 28.31 -6.01 -20.88
CA VAL A 10 29.78 -6.12 -20.73
C VAL A 10 30.19 -5.37 -19.47
N PHE A 11 30.60 -6.11 -18.44
CA PHE A 11 31.29 -5.53 -17.28
C PHE A 11 32.73 -5.22 -17.62
N SER A 12 33.10 -3.94 -17.70
CA SER A 12 34.50 -3.51 -17.73
C SER A 12 34.99 -3.32 -16.29
N THR A 13 35.97 -4.11 -15.89
CA THR A 13 36.64 -4.03 -14.59
C THR A 13 37.56 -2.81 -14.54
N LEU A 14 37.22 -1.84 -13.71
CA LEU A 14 38.13 -0.77 -13.28
C LEU A 14 38.90 -1.25 -12.03
N PHE A 15 40.21 -1.33 -12.15
CA PHE A 15 41.13 -1.53 -11.03
C PHE A 15 41.29 -0.22 -10.24
N ILE A 16 40.94 -0.22 -8.97
CA ILE A 16 41.20 0.87 -8.02
C ILE A 16 42.18 0.36 -6.95
N THR A 17 43.27 1.10 -6.76
CA THR A 17 44.31 0.84 -5.77
C THR A 17 43.80 1.13 -4.35
N PRO A 18 44.21 0.36 -3.31
CA PRO A 18 43.71 0.53 -1.96
C PRO A 18 44.35 1.75 -1.27
N VAL A 19 43.51 2.60 -0.68
CA VAL A 19 43.91 3.62 0.29
C VAL A 19 43.52 3.13 1.69
N ILE A 20 44.45 3.30 2.61
CA ILE A 20 44.45 2.82 4.01
C ILE A 20 43.26 3.37 4.79
N ALA A 21 42.58 2.49 5.51
CA ALA A 21 41.43 2.78 6.35
C ALA A 21 41.79 3.69 7.54
N ALA A 22 41.00 4.72 7.75
CA ALA A 22 40.88 5.42 9.01
C ALA A 22 39.58 4.95 9.71
N ASP A 23 39.64 4.73 11.01
CA ASP A 23 38.50 4.35 11.86
C ASP A 23 37.28 5.26 11.60
N ILE A 24 36.19 4.65 11.17
CA ILE A 24 34.93 5.35 10.95
C ILE A 24 34.02 5.03 12.13
N ASP A 25 34.08 5.86 13.15
CA ASP A 25 33.03 5.95 14.15
C ASP A 25 31.73 6.49 13.52
N ASP A 26 30.64 5.77 13.74
CA ASP A 26 29.23 6.13 13.56
C ASP A 26 28.90 7.08 12.39
N VAL A 27 28.61 6.52 11.22
CA VAL A 27 27.83 7.25 10.22
C VAL A 27 26.39 7.34 10.72
N GLU A 28 26.14 8.29 11.65
CA GLU A 28 24.78 8.69 11.99
C GLU A 28 24.04 9.02 10.70
N ARG A 29 23.05 8.18 10.37
CA ARG A 29 22.05 8.57 9.39
C ARG A 29 21.47 9.88 9.87
N ILE A 30 21.80 10.99 9.23
CA ILE A 30 21.07 12.22 9.44
C ILE A 30 19.67 11.97 8.89
N LYS A 31 18.78 11.45 9.74
CA LYS A 31 17.36 11.57 9.52
C LYS A 31 17.09 13.06 9.50
N VAL A 32 16.86 13.62 8.30
CA VAL A 32 16.34 14.97 8.12
C VAL A 32 14.85 14.93 8.49
N SER A 33 14.60 14.57 9.72
CA SER A 33 13.35 14.81 10.42
C SER A 33 13.80 15.27 11.80
N GLY A 34 13.37 16.42 12.22
CA GLY A 34 13.38 16.74 13.65
C GLY A 34 12.88 15.47 14.37
N GLN A 35 13.37 15.15 15.56
CA GLN A 35 13.01 13.94 16.29
C GLN A 35 11.46 13.81 16.31
N GLN A 36 10.89 13.25 15.24
CA GLN A 36 9.51 12.80 15.26
C GLN A 36 9.49 11.65 16.27
N LEU A 37 8.56 11.72 17.19
CA LEU A 37 8.30 10.64 18.12
C LEU A 37 8.12 9.36 17.30
N LYS A 38 8.81 8.28 17.69
CA LYS A 38 8.65 6.99 17.02
C LYS A 38 7.18 6.54 16.98
N HIS A 39 6.40 6.98 17.96
CA HIS A 39 4.98 6.67 18.10
C HIS A 39 4.21 7.94 18.45
N SER A 40 3.34 8.37 17.56
CA SER A 40 2.31 9.37 17.82
C SER A 40 1.05 8.98 17.04
N ALA A 41 -0.09 9.54 17.41
CA ALA A 41 -1.35 9.28 16.73
C ALA A 41 -1.31 9.60 15.22
N ASN A 42 -0.44 10.54 14.80
CA ASN A 42 -0.31 10.97 13.41
C ASN A 42 0.87 10.35 12.66
N TYR A 43 1.89 9.87 13.39
CA TYR A 43 3.10 9.31 12.80
C TYR A 43 3.60 8.12 13.61
N LEU A 44 3.88 7.02 12.92
CA LEU A 44 4.33 5.76 13.50
C LEU A 44 5.51 5.21 12.71
N VAL A 45 6.50 4.67 13.41
CA VAL A 45 7.59 3.89 12.83
C VAL A 45 7.61 2.52 13.49
N LEU A 46 7.41 1.48 12.69
CA LEU A 46 7.62 0.09 13.08
C LEU A 46 8.99 -0.35 12.59
N SER A 47 9.79 -0.91 13.48
CA SER A 47 11.05 -1.58 13.15
C SER A 47 10.79 -3.03 12.77
N ARG A 48 11.74 -3.69 12.12
CA ARG A 48 11.67 -5.10 11.73
C ARG A 48 11.26 -6.02 12.89
N ASP A 49 11.84 -5.81 14.07
CA ASP A 49 11.61 -6.64 15.24
C ASP A 49 10.17 -6.57 15.77
N ASP A 50 9.43 -5.50 15.42
CA ASP A 50 8.04 -5.33 15.83
C ASP A 50 7.07 -6.25 15.07
N PHE A 51 7.47 -6.82 13.90
CA PHE A 51 6.54 -7.55 13.05
C PHE A 51 7.07 -8.82 12.37
N VAL A 52 8.38 -8.95 12.12
CA VAL A 52 8.93 -9.99 11.22
C VAL A 52 8.62 -11.42 11.66
N ASP A 53 8.55 -11.64 12.95
CA ASP A 53 8.27 -12.96 13.51
C ASP A 53 6.82 -13.18 13.93
N SER A 54 5.98 -12.13 13.89
CA SER A 54 4.59 -12.21 14.35
C SER A 54 3.56 -12.11 13.23
N ALA A 55 3.93 -11.55 12.08
CA ALA A 55 3.05 -11.35 10.94
C ALA A 55 3.31 -12.36 9.81
N GLN A 56 2.26 -12.84 9.15
CA GLN A 56 2.39 -13.65 7.94
C GLN A 56 2.71 -12.79 6.72
N ASN A 57 2.13 -11.60 6.65
CA ASN A 57 2.23 -10.72 5.50
C ASN A 57 2.10 -9.25 5.92
N LEU A 58 2.33 -8.36 4.99
CA LEU A 58 2.25 -6.90 5.22
C LEU A 58 0.84 -6.43 5.60
N ASN A 59 -0.22 -7.14 5.17
CA ASN A 59 -1.60 -6.81 5.55
C ASN A 59 -1.81 -6.95 7.05
N ASP A 60 -1.25 -8.02 7.65
CA ASP A 60 -1.35 -8.29 9.08
C ASP A 60 -0.65 -7.20 9.89
N VAL A 61 0.52 -6.73 9.41
CA VAL A 61 1.26 -5.63 10.04
C VAL A 61 0.44 -4.34 10.02
N LEU A 62 -0.06 -3.95 8.85
CA LEU A 62 -0.80 -2.69 8.69
C LEU A 62 -2.14 -2.69 9.43
N ASN A 63 -2.82 -3.84 9.53
CA ASN A 63 -4.07 -3.97 10.29
C ASN A 63 -3.90 -3.76 11.81
N GLN A 64 -2.68 -3.87 12.34
CA GLN A 64 -2.40 -3.61 13.75
C GLN A 64 -2.22 -2.12 14.06
N ILE A 65 -2.18 -1.26 13.03
CA ILE A 65 -1.96 0.18 13.18
C ILE A 65 -3.30 0.89 13.31
N ASN A 66 -3.54 1.57 14.42
CA ASN A 66 -4.76 2.34 14.63
C ASN A 66 -5.02 3.36 13.50
N GLY A 67 -6.27 3.50 13.05
CA GLY A 67 -6.66 4.39 11.96
C GLY A 67 -6.31 3.89 10.54
N ILE A 68 -5.71 2.70 10.43
CA ILE A 68 -5.53 1.99 9.16
C ILE A 68 -6.55 0.85 9.09
N GLN A 69 -7.20 0.72 7.96
CA GLN A 69 -8.10 -0.39 7.66
C GLN A 69 -7.57 -1.11 6.41
N VAL A 70 -7.29 -2.39 6.53
CA VAL A 70 -6.95 -3.23 5.39
C VAL A 70 -8.16 -4.09 5.05
N ARG A 71 -8.69 -3.90 3.84
CA ARG A 71 -9.78 -4.73 3.31
C ARG A 71 -9.19 -5.69 2.30
N GLN A 72 -9.41 -6.96 2.53
CA GLN A 72 -8.88 -8.01 1.68
C GLN A 72 -10.01 -8.67 0.89
N ILE A 73 -9.84 -8.76 -0.42
CA ILE A 73 -10.61 -9.71 -1.22
C ILE A 73 -10.06 -11.09 -0.87
N SER A 74 -10.92 -11.98 -0.50
CA SER A 74 -10.63 -13.26 0.13
C SER A 74 -9.52 -14.08 -0.51
N GLY A 75 -8.72 -14.74 0.33
CA GLY A 75 -7.65 -15.64 -0.05
C GLY A 75 -6.30 -14.95 -0.28
N VAL A 76 -5.26 -15.76 -0.29
CA VAL A 76 -3.87 -15.32 -0.53
C VAL A 76 -3.72 -14.84 -1.97
N GLY A 77 -2.94 -13.77 -2.19
CA GLY A 77 -2.69 -13.22 -3.52
C GLY A 77 -3.85 -12.39 -4.10
N ASN A 78 -4.93 -12.18 -3.35
CA ASN A 78 -5.96 -11.23 -3.74
C ASN A 78 -5.59 -9.80 -3.30
N PRO A 79 -5.90 -8.76 -4.12
CA PRO A 79 -5.56 -7.39 -3.78
C PRO A 79 -6.10 -6.98 -2.42
N ALA A 80 -5.25 -6.35 -1.63
CA ALA A 80 -5.64 -5.73 -0.38
C ALA A 80 -5.68 -4.22 -0.54
N ALA A 81 -6.76 -3.60 -0.09
CA ALA A 81 -6.98 -2.17 -0.15
C ALA A 81 -6.72 -1.55 1.22
N VAL A 82 -5.74 -0.64 1.29
CA VAL A 82 -5.43 0.14 2.50
C VAL A 82 -6.24 1.42 2.50
N SER A 83 -6.89 1.71 3.61
CA SER A 83 -7.56 2.97 3.90
C SER A 83 -6.93 3.59 5.16
N ILE A 84 -6.64 4.88 5.12
CA ILE A 84 -6.18 5.65 6.28
C ILE A 84 -7.21 6.74 6.53
N ARG A 85 -7.82 6.77 7.73
CA ARG A 85 -8.80 7.80 8.13
C ARG A 85 -9.90 8.00 7.09
N GLY A 86 -10.48 6.90 6.61
CA GLY A 86 -11.58 6.94 5.65
C GLY A 86 -11.21 7.35 4.23
N SER A 87 -9.92 7.43 3.89
CA SER A 87 -9.46 7.60 2.50
C SER A 87 -9.62 6.30 1.71
N SER A 88 -9.65 6.39 0.39
CA SER A 88 -9.52 5.22 -0.48
C SER A 88 -8.07 4.79 -0.63
N SER A 89 -7.82 3.54 -1.02
CA SER A 89 -6.46 3.04 -1.28
C SER A 89 -5.71 3.82 -2.37
N LYS A 90 -6.43 4.46 -3.29
CA LYS A 90 -5.85 5.31 -4.34
C LYS A 90 -5.38 6.67 -3.81
N GLN A 91 -5.87 7.09 -2.64
CA GLN A 91 -5.53 8.34 -1.98
C GLN A 91 -4.35 8.19 -1.01
N VAL A 92 -3.95 6.94 -0.69
CA VAL A 92 -2.77 6.62 0.12
C VAL A 92 -1.56 6.48 -0.79
N GLN A 93 -0.49 7.19 -0.47
CA GLN A 93 0.79 7.07 -1.18
C GLN A 93 1.64 6.00 -0.50
N LEU A 94 2.17 5.06 -1.28
CA LEU A 94 3.08 4.03 -0.79
C LEU A 94 4.45 4.20 -1.43
N TYR A 95 5.48 4.29 -0.59
CA TYR A 95 6.86 4.40 -1.01
C TYR A 95 7.66 3.17 -0.59
N ILE A 96 8.50 2.66 -1.47
CA ILE A 96 9.51 1.65 -1.16
C ILE A 96 10.87 2.26 -1.48
N ASP A 97 11.75 2.31 -0.47
CA ASP A 97 13.10 2.90 -0.58
C ASP A 97 13.12 4.30 -1.21
N GLY A 98 12.13 5.13 -0.84
CA GLY A 98 11.98 6.49 -1.32
C GLY A 98 11.19 6.65 -2.61
N GLN A 99 10.86 5.57 -3.33
CA GLN A 99 10.16 5.64 -4.62
C GLN A 99 8.66 5.38 -4.47
N LEU A 100 7.83 6.23 -5.10
CA LEU A 100 6.37 6.07 -5.14
C LEU A 100 6.01 4.87 -6.01
N VAL A 101 5.52 3.78 -5.40
CA VAL A 101 5.22 2.50 -6.05
C VAL A 101 3.74 2.25 -6.31
N ASN A 102 2.88 3.23 -6.05
CA ASN A 102 1.47 3.10 -6.41
C ASN A 102 1.33 2.69 -7.87
N ASP A 103 0.43 1.73 -8.10
CA ASP A 103 0.13 1.22 -9.44
C ASP A 103 -0.36 2.36 -10.34
N GLY A 104 0.32 2.56 -11.43
CA GLY A 104 -0.04 3.61 -12.35
C GLY A 104 -1.36 3.37 -13.09
N GLN A 105 -1.76 2.12 -13.26
CA GLN A 105 -3.01 1.74 -13.90
C GLN A 105 -4.19 1.92 -12.93
N PHE A 106 -4.11 1.35 -11.72
CA PHE A 106 -5.22 1.30 -10.77
C PHE A 106 -5.08 2.24 -9.56
N GLY A 107 -3.90 2.78 -9.29
CA GLY A 107 -3.63 3.81 -8.28
C GLY A 107 -3.32 3.32 -6.88
N GLY A 108 -3.70 2.12 -6.49
CA GLY A 108 -3.34 1.50 -5.22
C GLY A 108 -1.99 0.78 -5.30
N PHE A 109 -1.67 0.04 -4.28
CA PHE A 109 -0.56 -0.89 -4.23
C PHE A 109 -1.06 -2.23 -3.70
N ASP A 110 -0.67 -3.31 -4.35
CA ASP A 110 -0.95 -4.65 -3.85
C ASP A 110 0.10 -5.03 -2.79
N LEU A 111 -0.30 -4.99 -1.52
CA LEU A 111 0.57 -5.29 -0.38
C LEU A 111 1.17 -6.70 -0.43
N ASN A 112 0.56 -7.62 -1.15
CA ASN A 112 1.08 -8.97 -1.33
C ASN A 112 2.35 -9.02 -2.20
N GLN A 113 2.70 -7.92 -2.88
CA GLN A 113 3.90 -7.88 -3.72
C GLN A 113 5.20 -7.87 -2.92
N LEU A 114 5.18 -7.40 -1.67
CA LEU A 114 6.37 -7.28 -0.83
C LEU A 114 6.34 -8.29 0.32
N PRO A 115 7.25 -9.28 0.34
CA PRO A 115 7.41 -10.18 1.48
C PRO A 115 7.85 -9.43 2.73
N VAL A 116 7.27 -9.77 3.88
CA VAL A 116 7.57 -9.11 5.16
C VAL A 116 9.04 -9.28 5.58
N GLU A 117 9.67 -10.37 5.16
CA GLU A 117 11.09 -10.67 5.40
C GLU A 117 12.05 -9.65 4.78
N ASN A 118 11.64 -8.98 3.71
CA ASN A 118 12.45 -7.98 3.01
C ASN A 118 12.32 -6.58 3.63
N ILE A 119 11.49 -6.41 4.66
CA ILE A 119 11.20 -5.11 5.25
C ILE A 119 12.11 -4.85 6.45
N GLN A 120 12.78 -3.70 6.47
CA GLN A 120 13.55 -3.19 7.61
C GLN A 120 12.69 -2.34 8.54
N SER A 121 11.87 -1.45 7.96
CA SER A 121 10.99 -0.58 8.72
C SER A 121 9.78 -0.14 7.89
N ILE A 122 8.70 0.17 8.59
CA ILE A 122 7.49 0.74 8.03
C ILE A 122 7.22 2.05 8.75
N GLU A 123 7.14 3.13 7.99
CA GLU A 123 6.77 4.45 8.49
C GLU A 123 5.38 4.79 7.97
N VAL A 124 4.50 5.22 8.85
CA VAL A 124 3.15 5.65 8.49
C VAL A 124 2.94 7.09 8.94
N SER A 125 2.56 7.94 8.00
CA SER A 125 2.10 9.29 8.28
C SER A 125 0.67 9.44 7.81
N LYS A 126 -0.20 9.89 8.70
CA LYS A 126 -1.62 10.08 8.41
C LYS A 126 -1.86 11.53 7.98
N GLU A 127 -2.35 11.72 6.75
CA GLU A 127 -2.68 13.02 6.17
C GLU A 127 -1.51 13.99 5.92
N GLN A 128 -0.26 13.54 6.07
CA GLN A 128 0.94 14.34 5.83
C GLN A 128 1.92 13.58 4.95
N ALA A 129 2.75 14.30 4.20
CA ALA A 129 3.86 13.72 3.46
C ALA A 129 4.99 13.32 4.42
N ILE A 130 5.69 12.24 4.06
CA ILE A 130 6.96 11.87 4.69
C ILE A 130 8.08 12.37 3.77
N GLY A 131 8.72 13.50 4.12
CA GLY A 131 9.76 14.10 3.30
C GLY A 131 9.20 15.10 2.28
N THR A 132 9.64 15.00 1.02
CA THR A 132 9.28 15.89 -0.09
C THR A 132 8.20 15.26 -0.98
N GLY A 133 7.68 16.02 -1.95
CA GLY A 133 6.68 15.56 -2.90
C GLY A 133 5.35 16.33 -2.78
N VAL A 134 4.28 15.72 -3.26
CA VAL A 134 2.92 16.25 -3.18
C VAL A 134 2.28 15.78 -1.88
N THR A 135 1.60 16.68 -1.19
CA THR A 135 0.83 16.32 0.01
C THR A 135 -0.28 15.33 -0.34
N PRO A 136 -0.34 14.15 0.32
CA PRO A 136 -1.34 13.14 0.05
C PRO A 136 -2.71 13.50 0.60
N ILE A 137 -3.78 12.93 0.05
CA ILE A 137 -5.12 13.00 0.63
C ILE A 137 -5.28 12.02 1.80
N GLY A 138 -4.73 10.82 1.66
CA GLY A 138 -4.93 9.70 2.59
C GLY A 138 -3.74 9.39 3.48
N GLY A 139 -2.64 10.15 3.38
CA GLY A 139 -1.40 9.85 4.11
C GLY A 139 -0.41 9.01 3.31
N VAL A 140 0.69 8.66 3.97
CA VAL A 140 1.83 7.96 3.38
C VAL A 140 2.18 6.73 4.17
N ILE A 141 2.46 5.65 3.48
CA ILE A 141 3.16 4.47 4.00
C ILE A 141 4.52 4.42 3.30
N ARG A 142 5.60 4.50 4.07
CA ARG A 142 6.96 4.33 3.57
C ARG A 142 7.55 3.04 4.09
N ILE A 143 8.02 2.20 3.20
CA ILE A 143 8.66 0.92 3.51
C ILE A 143 10.13 1.05 3.12
N ASN A 144 11.00 0.76 4.08
CA ASN A 144 12.43 0.63 3.82
C ASN A 144 12.76 -0.86 3.79
N THR A 145 13.45 -1.30 2.74
CA THR A 145 13.83 -2.69 2.59
C THR A 145 14.98 -3.05 3.52
N TYR A 146 15.05 -4.34 3.88
CA TYR A 146 16.03 -4.85 4.80
C TYR A 146 17.44 -4.79 4.21
N ASN A 147 18.34 -4.13 4.90
CA ASN A 147 19.74 -4.01 4.54
C ASN A 147 20.58 -3.95 5.83
N PRO A 148 20.91 -5.08 6.43
CA PRO A 148 21.60 -5.16 7.71
C PRO A 148 23.08 -4.80 7.59
N GLU A 149 23.65 -4.32 8.68
CA GLU A 149 25.08 -4.00 8.81
C GLU A 149 25.96 -5.25 9.00
N GLN A 150 25.36 -6.40 9.28
CA GLN A 150 26.06 -7.67 9.58
C GLN A 150 25.69 -8.75 8.58
N ASP A 151 26.61 -9.71 8.42
CA ASP A 151 26.36 -10.90 7.64
C ASP A 151 25.32 -11.77 8.33
N THR A 152 24.19 -11.99 7.68
CA THR A 152 23.12 -12.83 8.19
C THR A 152 22.54 -13.72 7.10
N LEU A 153 22.07 -14.89 7.47
CA LEU A 153 21.24 -15.77 6.64
C LEU A 153 19.93 -16.03 7.36
N ARG A 154 18.82 -15.61 6.74
CA ARG A 154 17.49 -15.94 7.23
C ARG A 154 16.79 -16.88 6.27
N LEU A 155 16.25 -17.96 6.81
CA LEU A 155 15.42 -18.93 6.11
C LEU A 155 14.06 -18.96 6.79
N SER A 156 12.97 -18.95 6.03
CA SER A 156 11.65 -19.20 6.60
C SER A 156 10.81 -20.08 5.67
N ALA A 157 10.01 -20.96 6.27
CA ALA A 157 9.06 -21.82 5.56
C ALA A 157 7.74 -21.86 6.33
N GLY A 158 6.64 -21.72 5.62
CA GLY A 158 5.30 -21.72 6.18
C GLY A 158 4.36 -22.66 5.45
N LEU A 159 3.42 -23.24 6.20
CA LEU A 159 2.33 -24.05 5.71
C LEU A 159 1.02 -23.61 6.38
N GLY A 160 -0.09 -23.73 5.68
CA GLY A 160 -1.38 -23.34 6.25
C GLY A 160 -2.57 -24.00 5.60
N SER A 161 -3.76 -23.61 6.04
CA SER A 161 -5.03 -24.03 5.46
C SER A 161 -5.14 -23.63 4.00
N PHE A 162 -5.98 -24.30 3.24
CA PHE A 162 -6.28 -24.00 1.84
C PHE A 162 -5.06 -24.09 0.92
N GLY A 163 -4.19 -25.09 1.15
CA GLY A 163 -2.99 -25.30 0.35
C GLY A 163 -1.92 -24.21 0.49
N TYR A 164 -1.99 -23.35 1.52
CA TYR A 164 -1.00 -22.29 1.72
C TYR A 164 0.40 -22.83 1.96
N GLN A 165 1.36 -22.29 1.21
CA GLN A 165 2.78 -22.60 1.30
C GLN A 165 3.59 -21.34 1.08
N GLU A 166 4.64 -21.15 1.88
CA GLU A 166 5.64 -20.09 1.67
C GLU A 166 7.05 -20.61 1.89
N LEU A 167 8.00 -20.03 1.17
CA LEU A 167 9.44 -20.23 1.36
C LEU A 167 10.14 -18.90 1.11
N ASN A 168 10.95 -18.46 2.08
CA ASN A 168 11.71 -17.24 1.95
C ASN A 168 13.17 -17.49 2.32
N VAL A 169 14.07 -16.89 1.56
CA VAL A 169 15.53 -16.90 1.80
C VAL A 169 16.01 -15.47 1.70
N VAL A 170 16.69 -14.98 2.73
CA VAL A 170 17.33 -13.66 2.73
C VAL A 170 18.78 -13.85 3.14
N LYS A 171 19.72 -13.46 2.29
CA LYS A 171 21.16 -13.44 2.60
C LYS A 171 21.66 -12.01 2.57
N ASN A 172 22.26 -11.59 3.66
CA ASN A 172 22.88 -10.29 3.80
C ASN A 172 24.38 -10.45 3.92
N ASN A 173 25.09 -9.54 3.31
CA ASN A 173 26.54 -9.46 3.41
C ASN A 173 26.94 -8.01 3.65
N SER A 174 27.86 -7.81 4.60
CA SER A 174 28.49 -6.53 4.86
C SER A 174 30.00 -6.70 4.71
N PHE A 175 30.60 -5.94 3.81
CA PHE A 175 32.02 -6.00 3.56
C PHE A 175 32.60 -4.59 3.35
N GLU A 176 33.37 -4.10 4.32
CA GLU A 176 33.98 -2.76 4.30
C GLU A 176 32.96 -1.66 3.97
N GLN A 177 33.03 -1.14 2.73
CA GLN A 177 32.16 -0.06 2.23
C GLN A 177 30.89 -0.58 1.54
N PHE A 178 30.70 -1.89 1.44
CA PHE A 178 29.56 -2.49 0.74
C PHE A 178 28.66 -3.23 1.72
N GLN A 179 27.37 -2.96 1.63
CA GLN A 179 26.32 -3.72 2.28
C GLN A 179 25.34 -4.19 1.22
N GLY A 180 24.89 -5.43 1.31
CA GLY A 180 23.96 -5.97 0.32
C GLY A 180 23.04 -7.03 0.90
N ALA A 181 21.86 -7.14 0.32
CA ALA A 181 20.87 -8.17 0.62
C ALA A 181 20.36 -8.80 -0.68
N LEU A 182 20.30 -10.12 -0.71
CA LEU A 182 19.61 -10.89 -1.75
C LEU A 182 18.46 -11.64 -1.11
N SER A 183 17.30 -11.59 -1.72
CA SER A 183 16.17 -12.38 -1.25
C SER A 183 15.43 -13.07 -2.38
N ALA A 184 14.89 -14.25 -2.05
CA ALA A 184 14.00 -15.01 -2.88
C ALA A 184 12.80 -15.46 -2.05
N SER A 185 11.60 -15.29 -2.58
CA SER A 185 10.34 -15.65 -1.93
C SER A 185 9.46 -16.43 -2.90
N TYR A 186 8.87 -17.50 -2.41
CA TYR A 186 7.83 -18.28 -3.06
C TYR A 186 6.61 -18.32 -2.17
N VAL A 187 5.43 -18.04 -2.72
CA VAL A 187 4.14 -18.15 -2.01
C VAL A 187 3.13 -18.79 -2.94
N ALA A 188 2.42 -19.80 -2.46
CA ALA A 188 1.33 -20.44 -3.18
C ALA A 188 0.15 -20.75 -2.26
N SER A 189 -1.04 -20.87 -2.83
CA SER A 189 -2.24 -21.33 -2.14
C SER A 189 -3.30 -21.81 -3.14
N ASP A 190 -4.00 -22.87 -2.80
CA ASP A 190 -5.15 -23.35 -3.58
C ASP A 190 -6.38 -22.44 -3.36
N ASN A 191 -6.46 -21.77 -2.21
CA ASN A 191 -7.55 -20.88 -1.81
C ASN A 191 -8.96 -21.51 -1.98
N ASP A 192 -9.09 -22.80 -1.77
CA ASP A 192 -10.29 -23.63 -1.98
C ASP A 192 -11.24 -23.69 -0.77
N TYR A 193 -11.26 -22.60 0.01
CA TYR A 193 -12.12 -22.51 1.20
C TYR A 193 -13.60 -22.56 0.86
N ASP A 194 -14.40 -23.11 1.79
CA ASP A 194 -15.85 -23.12 1.69
C ASP A 194 -16.42 -21.70 1.84
N TYR A 195 -17.38 -21.36 1.01
CA TYR A 195 -18.06 -20.08 1.07
C TYR A 195 -19.56 -20.20 0.83
N LEU A 196 -20.31 -19.24 1.36
CA LEU A 196 -21.72 -19.09 1.10
C LEU A 196 -21.92 -18.44 -0.27
N VAL A 197 -22.48 -19.20 -1.22
CA VAL A 197 -22.72 -18.72 -2.58
C VAL A 197 -23.69 -17.55 -2.56
N PRO A 198 -23.33 -16.39 -3.15
CA PRO A 198 -24.22 -15.25 -3.26
C PRO A 198 -25.44 -15.61 -4.10
N GLN A 199 -26.61 -15.71 -3.47
CA GLN A 199 -27.83 -16.17 -4.14
C GLN A 199 -28.40 -15.10 -5.09
N PRO A 200 -28.93 -15.49 -6.25
CA PRO A 200 -29.72 -14.59 -7.10
C PRO A 200 -30.95 -14.08 -6.33
N VAL A 201 -31.37 -12.85 -6.60
CA VAL A 201 -32.56 -12.22 -5.97
C VAL A 201 -33.82 -13.08 -6.09
N ALA A 202 -33.90 -13.96 -7.12
CA ALA A 202 -35.03 -14.85 -7.36
C ALA A 202 -35.17 -16.02 -6.37
N HIS A 203 -34.13 -16.36 -5.62
CA HIS A 203 -34.14 -17.53 -4.71
C HIS A 203 -33.44 -17.20 -3.38
N PRO A 204 -33.95 -16.28 -2.55
CA PRO A 204 -33.25 -15.78 -1.36
C PRO A 204 -33.14 -16.76 -0.19
N ASN A 205 -33.75 -17.96 -0.28
CA ASN A 205 -33.89 -18.89 0.85
C ASN A 205 -33.03 -20.14 0.76
N GLN A 206 -32.14 -20.26 -0.23
CA GLN A 206 -31.26 -21.43 -0.34
C GLN A 206 -29.83 -21.00 -0.03
N SER A 207 -29.39 -21.24 1.19
CA SER A 207 -27.98 -21.11 1.56
C SER A 207 -27.21 -22.32 1.04
N ILE A 208 -26.41 -22.13 0.01
CA ILE A 208 -25.53 -23.17 -0.55
C ILE A 208 -24.11 -22.83 -0.11
N VAL A 209 -23.46 -23.75 0.57
CA VAL A 209 -22.03 -23.68 0.91
C VAL A 209 -21.29 -24.64 0.00
N GLU A 210 -20.25 -24.16 -0.66
CA GLU A 210 -19.42 -24.98 -1.54
C GLU A 210 -17.97 -24.47 -1.55
N PRO A 211 -16.99 -25.33 -1.90
CA PRO A 211 -15.61 -24.89 -2.03
C PRO A 211 -15.45 -23.93 -3.23
N LEU A 212 -14.67 -22.88 -3.05
CA LEU A 212 -14.36 -21.93 -4.11
C LEU A 212 -13.41 -22.56 -5.12
N LEU A 213 -13.77 -22.52 -6.39
CA LEU A 213 -13.03 -23.11 -7.50
C LEU A 213 -12.33 -22.03 -8.32
N ASN A 214 -11.21 -22.38 -8.96
CA ASN A 214 -10.43 -21.50 -9.82
C ASN A 214 -9.96 -20.23 -9.06
N ASN A 215 -9.31 -20.43 -7.90
CA ASN A 215 -8.79 -19.36 -7.04
C ASN A 215 -7.33 -19.60 -6.64
N GLU A 216 -6.65 -20.50 -7.32
CA GLU A 216 -5.25 -20.83 -7.09
C GLU A 216 -4.36 -19.60 -7.31
N PHE A 217 -3.30 -19.52 -6.52
CA PHE A 217 -2.33 -18.44 -6.55
C PHE A 217 -0.92 -18.97 -6.41
N GLU A 218 -0.03 -18.46 -7.23
CA GLU A 218 1.40 -18.72 -7.14
C GLU A 218 2.19 -17.43 -7.43
N LYS A 219 3.24 -17.18 -6.64
CA LYS A 219 4.11 -16.02 -6.82
C LYS A 219 5.55 -16.33 -6.48
N ILE A 220 6.45 -15.89 -7.35
CA ILE A 220 7.89 -15.83 -7.11
C ILE A 220 8.30 -14.35 -7.07
N SER A 221 9.07 -13.98 -6.05
CA SER A 221 9.65 -12.64 -5.92
C SER A 221 11.14 -12.76 -5.64
N LEU A 222 11.94 -12.04 -6.41
CA LEU A 222 13.39 -11.92 -6.23
C LEU A 222 13.72 -10.46 -5.95
N SER A 223 14.58 -10.18 -4.97
CA SER A 223 15.08 -8.82 -4.78
C SER A 223 16.58 -8.80 -4.49
N ALA A 224 17.22 -7.71 -4.89
CA ALA A 224 18.62 -7.43 -4.64
C ALA A 224 18.76 -5.98 -4.20
N ASN A 225 19.31 -5.75 -3.03
CA ASN A 225 19.58 -4.44 -2.47
C ASN A 225 21.08 -4.32 -2.24
N GLY A 226 21.65 -3.18 -2.61
CA GLY A 226 23.06 -2.90 -2.42
C GLY A 226 23.29 -1.46 -2.02
N VAL A 227 24.19 -1.22 -1.07
CA VAL A 227 24.62 0.10 -0.66
C VAL A 227 26.13 0.15 -0.66
N TRP A 228 26.67 1.11 -1.36
CA TRP A 228 28.08 1.49 -1.26
C TRP A 228 28.18 2.78 -0.43
N ILE A 229 29.05 2.77 0.58
CA ILE A 229 29.25 3.87 1.52
C ILE A 229 30.70 4.34 1.39
N GLY A 230 30.92 5.53 0.80
CA GLY A 230 32.17 6.24 0.78
C GLY A 230 32.20 7.34 1.85
N GLU A 231 33.33 8.04 1.99
CA GLU A 231 33.51 9.08 3.03
C GLU A 231 32.44 10.20 2.96
N GLN A 232 32.02 10.61 1.77
CA GLN A 232 31.07 11.71 1.55
C GLN A 232 29.96 11.33 0.56
N GLN A 233 29.92 10.11 0.14
CA GLN A 233 29.02 9.65 -0.92
C GLN A 233 28.40 8.32 -0.52
N GLN A 234 27.14 8.13 -0.90
CA GLN A 234 26.46 6.85 -0.78
C GLN A 234 25.72 6.56 -2.07
N VAL A 235 25.85 5.34 -2.56
CA VAL A 235 25.07 4.82 -3.69
C VAL A 235 24.22 3.67 -3.18
N ARG A 236 22.94 3.73 -3.42
CA ARG A 236 22.00 2.62 -3.15
C ARG A 236 21.38 2.15 -4.45
N VAL A 237 21.33 0.85 -4.63
CA VAL A 237 20.67 0.21 -5.78
C VAL A 237 19.69 -0.83 -5.23
N ASN A 238 18.44 -0.77 -5.62
CA ASN A 238 17.41 -1.75 -5.27
C ASN A 238 16.79 -2.29 -6.55
N GLY A 239 16.79 -3.61 -6.71
CA GLY A 239 16.17 -4.33 -7.82
C GLY A 239 15.14 -5.32 -7.31
N GLN A 240 13.99 -5.44 -7.99
CA GLN A 240 12.95 -6.43 -7.69
C GLN A 240 12.40 -7.00 -8.99
N TYR A 241 12.18 -8.32 -8.97
CA TYR A 241 11.46 -9.06 -10.00
C TYR A 241 10.33 -9.87 -9.36
N ILE A 242 9.15 -9.81 -9.96
CA ILE A 242 7.96 -10.53 -9.52
C ILE A 242 7.37 -11.26 -10.72
N ASN A 243 7.09 -12.56 -10.55
CA ASN A 243 6.23 -13.34 -11.43
C ASN A 243 5.09 -13.91 -10.61
N GLN A 244 3.85 -13.69 -11.05
CA GLN A 244 2.64 -14.09 -10.35
C GLN A 244 1.65 -14.69 -11.33
N GLU A 245 1.13 -15.85 -10.99
CA GLU A 245 0.03 -16.51 -11.68
C GLU A 245 -1.16 -16.61 -10.73
N LYS A 246 -2.35 -16.27 -11.23
CA LYS A 246 -3.55 -16.24 -10.41
C LYS A 246 -4.76 -16.66 -11.20
N ALA A 247 -5.45 -17.68 -10.72
CA ALA A 247 -6.77 -18.03 -11.16
C ALA A 247 -7.83 -17.07 -10.60
N LEU A 248 -8.87 -16.78 -11.37
CA LEU A 248 -9.91 -15.82 -11.01
C LEU A 248 -11.25 -16.54 -10.83
N PRO A 249 -11.75 -16.64 -9.60
CA PRO A 249 -13.01 -17.31 -9.31
C PRO A 249 -14.21 -16.48 -9.76
N HIS A 250 -15.32 -17.15 -10.06
CA HIS A 250 -16.60 -16.52 -10.28
C HIS A 250 -17.61 -16.99 -9.23
N TYR A 251 -17.89 -16.17 -8.24
CA TYR A 251 -18.64 -16.56 -7.04
C TYR A 251 -20.11 -16.99 -7.26
N GLN A 252 -20.71 -16.65 -8.42
CA GLN A 252 -22.08 -17.10 -8.77
C GLN A 252 -22.08 -18.25 -9.79
N ILE A 253 -21.03 -18.37 -10.62
CA ILE A 253 -20.83 -19.46 -11.59
C ILE A 253 -19.54 -20.17 -11.17
N ASN A 254 -19.62 -20.89 -10.04
CA ASN A 254 -18.50 -21.60 -9.44
C ASN A 254 -18.39 -23.00 -10.06
N VAL A 255 -17.70 -23.10 -11.19
CA VAL A 255 -17.58 -24.34 -11.95
C VAL A 255 -16.13 -24.63 -12.32
N ARG A 256 -15.77 -25.94 -12.34
CA ARG A 256 -14.41 -26.40 -12.68
C ARG A 256 -13.95 -26.01 -14.10
N SER A 257 -14.88 -25.70 -14.99
CA SER A 257 -14.57 -25.27 -16.36
C SER A 257 -14.29 -23.78 -16.51
N ASN A 258 -14.35 -23.00 -15.42
CA ASN A 258 -13.84 -21.64 -15.40
C ASN A 258 -12.31 -21.67 -15.57
N GLN A 259 -11.78 -20.92 -16.53
CA GLN A 259 -10.35 -20.81 -16.85
C GLN A 259 -9.91 -19.32 -16.85
N SER A 260 -10.61 -18.50 -16.08
CA SER A 260 -10.23 -17.09 -15.95
C SER A 260 -8.95 -16.97 -15.14
N SER A 261 -8.02 -16.13 -15.60
CA SER A 261 -6.71 -15.93 -14.94
C SER A 261 -6.22 -14.50 -15.06
N LEU A 262 -5.25 -14.16 -14.22
CA LEU A 262 -4.47 -12.93 -14.26
C LEU A 262 -3.00 -13.26 -13.97
N ASP A 263 -2.18 -13.17 -14.99
CA ASP A 263 -0.75 -13.36 -14.89
C ASP A 263 -0.07 -11.99 -14.87
N LEU A 264 0.95 -11.84 -14.03
CA LEU A 264 1.68 -10.60 -13.82
C LEU A 264 3.19 -10.87 -13.85
N GLU A 265 3.90 -10.11 -14.67
CA GLU A 265 5.36 -10.01 -14.61
C GLU A 265 5.76 -8.55 -14.35
N GLN A 266 6.61 -8.31 -13.33
CA GLN A 266 7.02 -6.96 -12.98
C GLN A 266 8.50 -6.90 -12.63
N SER A 267 9.18 -5.88 -13.14
CA SER A 267 10.57 -5.56 -12.84
C SER A 267 10.69 -4.12 -12.37
N ARG A 268 11.39 -3.91 -11.26
CA ARG A 268 11.68 -2.59 -10.68
C ARG A 268 13.16 -2.40 -10.48
N LEU A 269 13.62 -1.18 -10.71
CA LEU A 269 14.98 -0.75 -10.41
C LEU A 269 14.95 0.66 -9.82
N ALA A 270 15.58 0.84 -8.66
CA ALA A 270 15.78 2.14 -8.05
C ALA A 270 17.27 2.40 -7.81
N LEU A 271 17.69 3.64 -8.00
CA LEU A 271 19.04 4.12 -7.76
C LEU A 271 18.96 5.40 -6.94
N THR A 272 19.65 5.46 -5.79
CA THR A 272 19.81 6.68 -5.00
C THR A 272 21.30 7.00 -4.91
N TYR A 273 21.66 8.23 -5.29
CA TYR A 273 22.99 8.78 -5.11
C TYR A 273 22.91 9.97 -4.14
N LEU A 274 23.65 9.88 -3.06
CA LEU A 274 23.68 10.86 -2.01
C LEU A 274 25.09 11.37 -1.81
N VAL A 275 25.26 12.70 -1.79
CA VAL A 275 26.53 13.37 -1.50
C VAL A 275 26.35 14.26 -0.28
N LYS A 276 27.33 14.22 0.64
CA LYS A 276 27.46 15.12 1.77
C LYS A 276 28.62 16.09 1.48
N PRO A 277 28.35 17.28 0.93
CA PRO A 277 29.40 18.25 0.66
C PRO A 277 30.06 18.75 1.95
N LEU A 278 31.35 19.13 1.86
CA LEU A 278 32.10 19.72 2.97
C LEU A 278 31.63 21.15 3.39
N ASN A 279 30.58 21.64 2.78
CA ASN A 279 30.03 22.97 3.02
C ASN A 279 29.04 22.95 4.18
N SER A 280 29.19 23.81 5.15
CA SER A 280 28.32 23.88 6.34
C SER A 280 26.85 24.25 6.05
N VAL A 281 26.54 24.82 4.91
CA VAL A 281 25.18 25.24 4.53
C VAL A 281 24.49 24.19 3.69
N LEU A 282 25.11 23.71 2.59
CA LEU A 282 24.61 22.56 1.81
C LEU A 282 25.06 21.29 2.50
N SER A 283 24.16 20.66 3.26
CA SER A 283 24.49 19.49 4.07
C SER A 283 24.41 18.19 3.27
N GLN A 284 23.54 18.16 2.24
CA GLN A 284 23.29 16.95 1.47
C GLN A 284 22.75 17.30 0.09
N PHE A 285 23.09 16.47 -0.90
CA PHE A 285 22.46 16.48 -2.21
C PHE A 285 22.09 15.05 -2.60
N GLU A 286 20.82 14.82 -2.87
CA GLU A 286 20.28 13.51 -3.21
C GLU A 286 19.71 13.51 -4.63
N ILE A 287 20.04 12.47 -5.39
CA ILE A 287 19.48 12.18 -6.71
C ILE A 287 18.89 10.78 -6.63
N GLU A 288 17.62 10.65 -6.97
CA GLU A 288 16.94 9.37 -7.08
C GLU A 288 16.49 9.12 -8.51
N GLY A 289 16.65 7.89 -8.97
CA GLY A 289 16.16 7.40 -10.25
C GLY A 289 15.35 6.12 -10.05
N TYR A 290 14.26 5.97 -10.80
CA TYR A 290 13.40 4.79 -10.71
C TYR A 290 12.89 4.38 -12.07
N ALA A 291 12.82 3.06 -12.30
CA ALA A 291 12.21 2.44 -13.47
C ALA A 291 11.37 1.24 -13.03
N ASP A 292 10.15 1.14 -13.56
CA ASP A 292 9.21 0.04 -13.32
C ASP A 292 8.59 -0.38 -14.65
N SER A 293 8.58 -1.68 -14.93
CA SER A 293 7.90 -2.29 -16.07
C SER A 293 7.01 -3.41 -15.57
N ARG A 294 5.72 -3.35 -15.93
CA ARG A 294 4.70 -4.29 -15.53
C ARG A 294 3.91 -4.75 -16.73
N ASP A 295 3.88 -6.06 -16.93
CA ASP A 295 3.09 -6.75 -17.94
C ASP A 295 2.00 -7.59 -17.25
N GLU A 296 0.75 -7.42 -17.68
CA GLU A 296 -0.38 -8.20 -17.22
C GLU A 296 -1.09 -8.88 -18.39
N HIS A 297 -1.42 -10.15 -18.19
CA HIS A 297 -2.27 -10.93 -19.08
C HIS A 297 -3.53 -11.37 -18.33
N TYR A 298 -4.67 -10.83 -18.73
CA TYR A 298 -5.98 -11.08 -18.13
C TYR A 298 -6.83 -11.90 -19.08
N ILE A 299 -7.31 -13.04 -18.62
CA ILE A 299 -8.25 -13.90 -19.32
C ILE A 299 -9.55 -13.96 -18.51
N ASP A 300 -10.68 -13.62 -19.15
CA ASP A 300 -12.03 -13.89 -18.62
C ASP A 300 -12.65 -15.01 -19.48
N SER A 301 -12.74 -16.19 -18.92
CA SER A 301 -13.18 -17.40 -19.60
C SER A 301 -14.19 -18.19 -18.78
N VAL A 302 -15.13 -17.47 -18.16
CA VAL A 302 -16.25 -18.08 -17.44
C VAL A 302 -17.19 -18.74 -18.45
N PRO A 303 -17.56 -20.02 -18.27
CA PRO A 303 -18.50 -20.70 -19.15
C PRO A 303 -19.81 -19.92 -19.29
N GLN A 304 -20.37 -19.91 -20.48
CA GLN A 304 -21.59 -19.16 -20.88
C GLN A 304 -21.43 -17.63 -21.00
N LEU A 305 -20.27 -17.08 -20.64
CA LEU A 305 -19.93 -15.69 -20.89
C LEU A 305 -19.00 -15.55 -22.11
N VAL A 306 -18.92 -14.35 -22.66
CA VAL A 306 -18.02 -14.06 -23.78
C VAL A 306 -16.60 -14.05 -23.29
N ARG A 307 -15.74 -14.92 -23.87
CA ARG A 307 -14.31 -14.95 -23.55
C ARG A 307 -13.65 -13.64 -23.96
N ARG A 308 -12.92 -13.05 -23.01
CA ARG A 308 -12.11 -11.84 -23.20
C ARG A 308 -10.66 -12.16 -22.85
N ASP A 309 -9.75 -11.56 -23.60
CA ASP A 309 -8.31 -11.64 -23.39
C ASP A 309 -7.79 -10.20 -23.42
N GLY A 310 -7.17 -9.75 -22.35
CA GLY A 310 -6.64 -8.41 -22.19
C GLY A 310 -5.15 -8.45 -21.87
N ARG A 311 -4.35 -7.66 -22.59
CA ARG A 311 -2.91 -7.49 -22.34
C ARG A 311 -2.63 -6.04 -22.01
N TYR A 312 -2.01 -5.84 -20.87
CA TYR A 312 -1.72 -4.50 -20.33
C TYR A 312 -0.22 -4.40 -20.08
N ASN A 313 0.38 -3.31 -20.55
CA ASN A 313 1.75 -2.98 -20.25
C ASN A 313 1.77 -1.59 -19.60
N THR A 314 2.48 -1.46 -18.48
CA THR A 314 2.68 -0.19 -17.78
C THR A 314 4.17 0.01 -17.56
N GLU A 315 4.70 1.13 -18.02
CA GLU A 315 6.08 1.56 -17.76
C GLU A 315 6.08 2.87 -16.99
N LYS A 316 6.93 2.98 -15.99
CA LYS A 316 7.08 4.19 -15.17
C LYS A 316 8.56 4.51 -14.99
N TYR A 317 8.91 5.77 -15.17
CA TYR A 317 10.24 6.31 -14.94
C TYR A 317 10.15 7.56 -14.08
N SER A 318 11.02 7.71 -13.10
CA SER A 318 11.10 8.93 -12.32
C SER A 318 12.53 9.34 -12.02
N VAL A 319 12.73 10.65 -11.88
CA VAL A 319 13.96 11.25 -11.39
C VAL A 319 13.60 12.31 -10.37
N SER A 320 14.30 12.32 -9.24
CA SER A 320 14.11 13.29 -8.16
C SER A 320 15.45 13.94 -7.79
N LEU A 321 15.42 15.24 -7.54
CA LEU A 321 16.57 16.05 -7.12
C LEU A 321 16.22 16.75 -5.80
N LYS A 322 17.03 16.56 -4.75
CA LYS A 322 16.75 17.04 -3.39
C LYS A 322 18.01 17.59 -2.71
N PRO A 323 18.40 18.84 -2.96
CA PRO A 323 19.41 19.52 -2.13
C PRO A 323 18.84 19.83 -0.75
N THR A 324 19.62 19.61 0.31
CA THR A 324 19.25 19.90 1.69
C THR A 324 20.21 20.94 2.28
N PHE A 325 19.66 22.02 2.81
CA PHE A 325 20.38 23.11 3.42
C PHE A 325 20.10 23.15 4.93
N LEU A 326 21.16 23.27 5.72
CA LEU A 326 21.07 23.48 7.16
C LEU A 326 21.42 24.93 7.47
N VAL A 327 20.49 25.67 8.08
CA VAL A 327 20.65 27.05 8.48
C VAL A 327 20.15 27.20 9.91
N GLU A 328 21.08 27.18 10.87
CA GLU A 328 20.78 27.23 12.32
C GLU A 328 19.81 26.10 12.73
N GLN A 329 18.55 26.45 13.02
CA GLN A 329 17.50 25.53 13.47
C GLN A 329 16.58 25.08 12.34
N TRP A 330 16.88 25.52 11.10
CA TRP A 330 16.09 25.21 9.92
C TRP A 330 16.80 24.21 9.02
N THR A 331 16.04 23.24 8.56
CA THR A 331 16.41 22.37 7.45
C THR A 331 15.52 22.71 6.27
N LEU A 332 16.12 23.13 5.16
CA LEU A 332 15.41 23.52 3.94
C LEU A 332 15.74 22.50 2.84
N THR A 333 14.72 21.88 2.26
CA THR A 333 14.86 20.87 1.19
C THR A 333 13.98 21.27 0.01
N PRO A 334 14.45 22.16 -0.89
CA PRO A 334 13.82 22.30 -2.19
C PRO A 334 13.94 21.00 -2.98
N PHE A 335 12.97 20.73 -3.87
CA PHE A 335 12.98 19.51 -4.65
C PHE A 335 12.35 19.70 -6.02
N LEU A 336 12.74 18.82 -6.94
CA LEU A 336 12.17 18.70 -8.27
C LEU A 336 12.02 17.21 -8.59
N ASP A 337 10.78 16.77 -8.80
CA ASP A 337 10.46 15.39 -9.21
C ASP A 337 9.88 15.40 -10.62
N VAL A 338 10.35 14.49 -11.46
CA VAL A 338 9.83 14.27 -12.80
C VAL A 338 9.42 12.81 -12.93
N ASN A 339 8.13 12.58 -13.20
CA ASN A 339 7.57 11.25 -13.38
C ASN A 339 6.99 11.14 -14.78
N GLN A 340 7.36 10.09 -15.50
CA GLN A 340 6.74 9.73 -16.76
C GLN A 340 6.16 8.33 -16.65
N GLN A 341 4.95 8.17 -17.13
CA GLN A 341 4.26 6.89 -17.16
C GLN A 341 3.64 6.66 -18.53
N GLN A 342 3.74 5.43 -19.02
CA GLN A 342 3.07 4.97 -20.23
C GLN A 342 2.23 3.74 -19.90
N PHE A 343 1.01 3.71 -20.45
CA PHE A 343 0.08 2.61 -20.32
C PHE A 343 -0.37 2.17 -21.71
N THR A 344 -0.33 0.88 -21.98
CA THR A 344 -0.85 0.28 -23.20
C THR A 344 -1.83 -0.83 -22.85
N SER A 345 -3.04 -0.76 -23.39
CA SER A 345 -4.10 -1.77 -23.26
C SER A 345 -4.40 -2.34 -24.64
N ARG A 346 -4.49 -3.66 -24.75
CA ARG A 346 -4.97 -4.37 -25.95
C ARG A 346 -5.96 -5.44 -25.53
N SER A 347 -7.05 -5.54 -26.28
CA SER A 347 -8.13 -6.48 -26.00
C SER A 347 -8.44 -7.36 -27.20
N PHE A 348 -8.68 -8.64 -26.93
CA PHE A 348 -9.02 -9.64 -27.93
C PHE A 348 -10.30 -10.34 -27.51
N VAL A 349 -11.18 -10.62 -28.46
CA VAL A 349 -12.35 -11.47 -28.25
C VAL A 349 -12.23 -12.68 -29.18
N ASN A 350 -12.25 -13.87 -28.59
CA ASN A 350 -12.00 -15.13 -29.32
C ASN A 350 -10.72 -15.11 -30.17
N GLY A 351 -9.68 -14.43 -29.66
CA GLY A 351 -8.37 -14.32 -30.31
C GLY A 351 -8.25 -13.28 -31.42
N ALA A 352 -9.30 -12.54 -31.75
CA ALA A 352 -9.30 -11.48 -32.76
C ALA A 352 -9.32 -10.09 -32.13
N THR A 353 -8.57 -9.15 -32.71
CA THR A 353 -8.70 -7.71 -32.40
C THR A 353 -10.04 -7.19 -32.89
N ILE A 354 -10.69 -6.35 -32.09
CA ILE A 354 -12.00 -5.79 -32.41
C ILE A 354 -11.88 -4.27 -32.58
N ASN A 355 -12.65 -3.73 -33.54
CA ASN A 355 -12.75 -2.28 -33.68
C ASN A 355 -13.46 -1.69 -32.46
N CYS A 356 -12.92 -0.61 -31.93
CA CYS A 356 -13.54 0.18 -30.88
C CYS A 356 -14.84 0.84 -31.38
N ASN A 357 -15.98 0.39 -30.87
CA ASN A 357 -17.32 0.85 -31.34
C ASN A 357 -18.24 1.29 -30.20
N GLY A 358 -17.69 1.54 -29.00
CA GLY A 358 -18.45 1.93 -27.80
C GLY A 358 -19.04 0.75 -27.01
N ILE A 359 -19.08 -0.46 -27.57
CA ILE A 359 -19.51 -1.71 -26.92
C ILE A 359 -18.28 -2.61 -26.66
N SER A 360 -17.39 -2.67 -27.65
CA SER A 360 -16.14 -3.42 -27.55
C SER A 360 -15.03 -2.58 -26.93
N ALA A 361 -14.11 -3.23 -26.23
CA ALA A 361 -12.96 -2.58 -25.62
C ALA A 361 -12.10 -1.84 -26.66
N CYS A 362 -11.60 -0.67 -26.27
CA CYS A 362 -10.70 0.12 -27.10
C CYS A 362 -9.24 -0.22 -26.76
N ASP A 363 -8.43 -0.51 -27.78
CA ASP A 363 -6.98 -0.59 -27.61
C ASP A 363 -6.43 0.83 -27.44
N ILE A 364 -5.73 1.08 -26.34
CA ILE A 364 -5.32 2.43 -25.94
C ILE A 364 -3.83 2.45 -25.67
N ARG A 365 -3.17 3.53 -26.06
CA ARG A 365 -1.88 3.95 -25.55
C ARG A 365 -2.03 5.32 -24.90
N ALA A 366 -1.76 5.40 -23.60
CA ALA A 366 -1.78 6.63 -22.86
C ALA A 366 -0.38 6.93 -22.29
N ARG A 367 -0.06 8.22 -22.15
CA ARG A 367 1.18 8.70 -21.56
C ARG A 367 0.86 9.89 -20.65
N THR A 368 1.49 9.91 -19.48
CA THR A 368 1.45 11.04 -18.56
C THR A 368 2.88 11.45 -18.22
N THR A 369 3.13 12.76 -18.17
CA THR A 369 4.36 13.34 -17.65
C THR A 369 3.99 14.34 -16.55
N GLN A 370 4.52 14.12 -15.35
CA GLN A 370 4.27 14.97 -14.18
C GLN A 370 5.57 15.61 -13.71
N TRP A 371 5.49 16.90 -13.44
CA TRP A 371 6.55 17.68 -12.81
C TRP A 371 6.05 18.17 -11.46
N VAL A 372 6.81 17.93 -10.41
CA VAL A 372 6.50 18.45 -9.08
C VAL A 372 7.69 19.27 -8.61
N ALA A 373 7.48 20.55 -8.40
CA ALA A 373 8.49 21.43 -7.84
C ALA A 373 8.00 21.98 -6.50
N GLY A 374 8.86 22.00 -5.49
CA GLY A 374 8.47 22.44 -4.17
C GLY A 374 9.63 22.64 -3.21
N SER A 375 9.28 22.91 -1.97
CA SER A 375 10.25 23.02 -0.88
C SER A 375 9.62 22.58 0.43
N ARG A 376 10.41 21.85 1.22
CA ARG A 376 10.12 21.52 2.60
C ARG A 376 11.03 22.34 3.50
N ALA A 377 10.45 22.93 4.54
CA ALA A 377 11.15 23.62 5.61
C ALA A 377 10.82 22.96 6.95
N ASP A 378 11.79 22.41 7.62
CA ASP A 378 11.66 21.84 8.96
C ASP A 378 12.37 22.74 9.96
N TRP A 379 11.72 23.03 11.07
CA TRP A 379 12.24 23.82 12.17
C TRP A 379 12.17 23.04 13.48
N GLN A 380 13.20 23.14 14.30
CA GLN A 380 13.21 22.57 15.63
C GLN A 380 13.77 23.59 16.63
N SER A 381 13.10 23.75 17.77
CA SER A 381 13.61 24.59 18.86
C SER A 381 14.91 24.02 19.43
N THR A 382 15.77 24.87 19.97
CA THR A 382 17.08 24.49 20.55
C THR A 382 16.95 23.50 21.71
N ASP A 383 15.88 23.59 22.49
CA ASP A 383 15.55 22.71 23.60
C ASP A 383 14.79 21.44 23.14
N LYS A 384 14.55 21.29 21.83
CA LYS A 384 13.81 20.16 21.21
C LYS A 384 12.39 19.96 21.76
N VAL A 385 11.79 20.98 22.34
CA VAL A 385 10.42 20.96 22.90
C VAL A 385 9.38 21.22 21.82
N ALA A 386 9.71 22.05 20.82
CA ALA A 386 8.81 22.40 19.73
C ALA A 386 9.45 22.11 18.37
N SER A 387 8.65 21.64 17.44
CA SER A 387 9.03 21.50 16.04
C SER A 387 7.87 21.89 15.12
N ALA A 388 8.21 22.33 13.92
CA ALA A 388 7.25 22.63 12.87
C ALA A 388 7.83 22.25 11.52
N HIS A 389 6.97 21.90 10.57
CA HIS A 389 7.36 21.78 9.17
C HIS A 389 6.33 22.45 8.28
N LEU A 390 6.81 22.96 7.16
CA LEU A 390 6.02 23.50 6.07
C LEU A 390 6.47 22.82 4.78
N LEU A 391 5.55 22.20 4.06
CA LEU A 391 5.78 21.71 2.71
C LEU A 391 4.86 22.47 1.76
N ILE A 392 5.41 22.97 0.68
CA ILE A 392 4.65 23.57 -0.43
C ILE A 392 5.12 22.97 -1.73
N SER A 393 4.20 22.62 -2.61
CA SER A 393 4.54 22.10 -3.93
C SER A 393 3.51 22.46 -4.99
N GLN A 394 4.01 22.59 -6.23
CA GLN A 394 3.21 22.75 -7.44
C GLN A 394 3.41 21.53 -8.30
N LEU A 395 2.32 20.90 -8.70
CA LEU A 395 2.27 19.76 -9.62
C LEU A 395 1.77 20.24 -10.98
N PHE A 396 2.46 19.85 -12.05
CA PHE A 396 2.05 20.02 -13.44
C PHE A 396 1.87 18.64 -14.06
N ASP A 397 0.72 18.39 -14.67
CA ASP A 397 0.35 17.12 -15.32
C ASP A 397 0.08 17.35 -16.79
N ASP A 398 0.83 16.69 -17.66
CA ASP A 398 0.59 16.62 -19.10
C ASP A 398 0.28 15.18 -19.46
N SER A 399 -0.92 14.92 -19.93
CA SER A 399 -1.39 13.59 -20.28
C SER A 399 -1.96 13.53 -21.69
N SER A 400 -1.74 12.42 -22.37
CA SER A 400 -2.24 12.18 -23.72
C SER A 400 -2.63 10.72 -23.90
N ASN A 401 -3.62 10.47 -24.76
CA ASN A 401 -3.99 9.13 -25.19
C ASN A 401 -4.22 9.03 -26.68
N VAL A 402 -4.08 7.82 -27.19
CA VAL A 402 -4.40 7.47 -28.59
C VAL A 402 -5.13 6.14 -28.60
N VAL A 403 -6.27 6.08 -29.27
CA VAL A 403 -7.01 4.85 -29.54
C VAL A 403 -6.39 4.16 -30.75
N LEU A 404 -5.90 2.92 -30.58
CA LEU A 404 -5.13 2.20 -31.58
C LEU A 404 -5.99 1.42 -32.59
N ASN A 405 -7.18 0.97 -32.18
CA ASN A 405 -8.08 0.14 -32.99
C ASN A 405 -9.27 0.94 -33.56
N GLN A 406 -9.02 2.20 -33.89
CA GLN A 406 -9.97 3.10 -34.56
C GLN A 406 -9.33 3.69 -35.82
N PRO A 407 -10.04 3.73 -36.97
CA PRO A 407 -9.45 4.16 -38.26
C PRO A 407 -8.89 5.59 -38.30
N ASN A 408 -9.27 6.46 -37.40
CA ASN A 408 -8.74 7.82 -37.23
C ASN A 408 -8.54 8.09 -35.74
N GLY A 409 -7.73 7.27 -35.06
CA GLY A 409 -7.55 7.30 -33.62
C GLY A 409 -7.48 8.72 -33.08
N THR A 410 -8.49 9.11 -32.32
CA THR A 410 -8.54 10.42 -31.68
C THR A 410 -7.41 10.52 -30.67
N LYS A 411 -6.58 11.54 -30.83
CA LYS A 411 -5.61 11.92 -29.82
C LYS A 411 -6.24 12.96 -28.91
N GLU A 412 -6.30 12.67 -27.63
CA GLU A 412 -6.72 13.63 -26.61
C GLU A 412 -5.48 14.06 -25.83
N ASN A 413 -5.39 15.34 -25.51
CA ASN A 413 -4.35 15.88 -24.64
C ASN A 413 -5.06 16.64 -23.52
N ASN A 414 -4.57 16.46 -22.30
CA ASN A 414 -5.05 17.18 -21.12
C ASN A 414 -3.82 17.68 -20.36
N ASP A 415 -3.83 18.96 -20.00
CA ASP A 415 -2.87 19.60 -19.10
C ASP A 415 -3.61 20.15 -17.89
N SER A 416 -2.96 20.10 -16.74
CA SER A 416 -3.51 20.65 -15.51
C SER A 416 -2.38 20.91 -14.51
N ASP A 417 -2.61 21.89 -13.61
CA ASP A 417 -1.70 22.23 -12.55
C ASP A 417 -2.43 22.34 -11.22
N PHE A 418 -1.73 21.94 -10.14
CA PHE A 418 -2.32 21.89 -8.80
C PHE A 418 -1.29 22.29 -7.74
N PHE A 419 -1.78 23.06 -6.79
CA PHE A 419 -1.04 23.46 -5.61
C PHE A 419 -1.37 22.53 -4.45
N SER A 420 -0.33 22.05 -3.74
CA SER A 420 -0.47 21.35 -2.47
C SER A 420 0.39 22.00 -1.39
N ALA A 421 -0.06 21.89 -0.14
CA ALA A 421 0.65 22.45 0.99
C ALA A 421 0.29 21.71 2.29
N GLU A 422 1.23 21.67 3.22
CA GLU A 422 0.97 21.19 4.58
C GLU A 422 1.80 21.97 5.60
N LEU A 423 1.22 22.17 6.76
CA LEU A 423 1.87 22.73 7.95
C LEU A 423 1.63 21.75 9.10
N GLY A 424 2.70 21.22 9.65
CA GLY A 424 2.64 20.39 10.85
C GLY A 424 3.40 21.03 11.98
N THR A 425 2.91 20.85 13.21
CA THR A 425 3.54 21.35 14.43
C THR A 425 3.48 20.30 15.52
N GLN A 426 4.51 20.23 16.34
CA GLN A 426 4.55 19.40 17.54
C GLN A 426 5.06 20.24 18.71
N TYR A 427 4.47 20.00 19.89
CA TYR A 427 4.87 20.68 21.11
C TYR A 427 4.83 19.70 22.29
N ARG A 428 5.96 19.54 22.97
CA ARG A 428 6.08 18.69 24.17
C ARG A 428 5.85 19.52 25.43
N TRP A 429 4.82 19.17 26.16
CA TRP A 429 4.56 19.72 27.48
C TRP A 429 4.68 18.63 28.53
N ARG A 430 5.81 18.62 29.25
CA ARG A 430 6.17 17.57 30.19
C ARG A 430 6.19 16.19 29.51
N THR A 431 5.25 15.31 29.87
CA THR A 431 5.07 13.95 29.34
C THR A 431 4.04 13.85 28.22
N ILE A 432 3.42 14.96 27.83
CA ILE A 432 2.41 14.99 26.78
C ILE A 432 2.98 15.67 25.54
N ASN A 433 2.83 15.04 24.38
CA ASN A 433 3.15 15.63 23.09
C ASN A 433 1.85 16.00 22.38
N PHE A 434 1.72 17.28 22.03
CA PHE A 434 0.61 17.78 21.23
C PHE A 434 1.06 17.94 19.79
N GLY A 435 0.22 17.51 18.84
CA GLY A 435 0.42 17.69 17.41
C GLY A 435 -0.76 18.42 16.79
N ALA A 436 -0.48 19.25 15.79
CA ALA A 436 -1.49 19.85 14.94
C ALA A 436 -1.00 19.84 13.49
N ALA A 437 -1.87 19.54 12.54
CA ALA A 437 -1.58 19.52 11.12
C ALA A 437 -2.70 20.16 10.31
N LEU A 438 -2.33 20.96 9.34
CA LEU A 438 -3.18 21.47 8.28
C LEU A 438 -2.63 21.00 6.95
N SER A 439 -3.44 20.48 6.08
CA SER A 439 -2.99 20.00 4.78
C SER A 439 -3.97 20.31 3.67
N ARG A 440 -3.42 20.62 2.49
CA ARG A 440 -4.11 20.62 1.20
C ARG A 440 -3.45 19.59 0.32
N GLY A 441 -4.11 18.45 0.16
CA GLY A 441 -3.65 17.32 -0.64
C GLY A 441 -4.29 17.28 -2.03
N VAL A 442 -3.63 16.59 -2.95
CA VAL A 442 -4.14 16.35 -4.30
C VAL A 442 -3.89 14.90 -4.72
N ARG A 443 -4.84 14.31 -5.47
CA ARG A 443 -4.68 13.01 -6.14
C ARG A 443 -5.04 13.12 -7.61
N MET A 444 -4.09 12.78 -8.46
CA MET A 444 -4.33 12.68 -9.89
C MET A 444 -5.18 11.44 -10.21
N PRO A 445 -6.07 11.52 -11.21
CA PRO A 445 -6.78 10.35 -11.72
C PRO A 445 -5.78 9.33 -12.27
N THR A 446 -6.06 8.05 -12.05
CA THR A 446 -5.22 6.97 -12.59
C THR A 446 -5.40 6.81 -14.10
N MET A 447 -4.47 6.10 -14.75
CA MET A 447 -4.59 5.79 -16.17
C MET A 447 -5.87 5.02 -16.48
N PHE A 448 -6.29 4.10 -15.59
CA PHE A 448 -7.51 3.34 -15.76
C PHE A 448 -8.78 4.20 -15.59
N GLU A 449 -8.78 5.12 -14.64
CA GLU A 449 -9.91 6.05 -14.45
C GLU A 449 -10.11 6.97 -15.64
N ARG A 450 -9.02 7.43 -16.26
CA ARG A 450 -9.06 8.28 -17.46
C ARG A 450 -9.28 7.50 -18.76
N TYR A 451 -8.54 6.40 -18.95
CA TYR A 451 -8.39 5.78 -20.25
C TYR A 451 -8.63 4.27 -20.25
N GLY A 452 -8.92 3.66 -19.09
CA GLY A 452 -9.08 2.21 -18.98
C GLY A 452 -10.28 1.70 -19.77
N ASP A 453 -10.17 0.49 -20.30
CA ASP A 453 -11.26 -0.24 -20.92
C ASP A 453 -11.08 -1.72 -20.61
N ARG A 454 -11.67 -2.18 -19.49
CA ARG A 454 -11.54 -3.56 -19.02
C ARG A 454 -12.88 -4.05 -18.47
N GLY A 455 -13.34 -5.16 -19.00
CA GLY A 455 -14.60 -5.74 -18.57
C GLY A 455 -15.80 -4.87 -18.96
N LEU A 456 -16.55 -4.41 -17.96
CA LEU A 456 -17.68 -3.49 -18.13
C LEU A 456 -17.33 -2.04 -17.71
N PHE A 457 -16.06 -1.73 -17.49
CA PHE A 457 -15.61 -0.39 -17.12
C PHE A 457 -14.99 0.34 -18.31
N LYS A 458 -15.34 1.60 -18.46
CA LYS A 458 -14.81 2.53 -19.44
C LYS A 458 -14.28 3.78 -18.76
N GLY A 459 -13.06 4.17 -19.07
CA GLY A 459 -12.43 5.38 -18.57
C GLY A 459 -13.15 6.66 -19.03
N ASN A 460 -12.87 7.75 -18.35
CA ASN A 460 -13.38 9.08 -18.66
C ASN A 460 -12.24 10.11 -18.65
N GLY A 461 -11.77 10.52 -19.82
CA GLY A 461 -10.66 11.46 -19.98
C GLY A 461 -10.93 12.86 -19.40
N SER A 462 -12.20 13.23 -19.14
CA SER A 462 -12.58 14.54 -18.62
C SER A 462 -12.60 14.64 -17.10
N ILE A 463 -12.25 13.57 -16.35
CA ILE A 463 -12.24 13.63 -14.89
C ILE A 463 -11.12 14.53 -14.36
N ARG A 464 -11.49 15.34 -13.36
CA ARG A 464 -10.58 16.23 -12.65
C ARG A 464 -9.91 15.52 -11.49
N PRO A 465 -8.72 15.97 -11.07
CA PRO A 465 -8.07 15.51 -9.84
C PRO A 465 -8.91 15.77 -8.60
N GLU A 466 -8.78 14.87 -7.61
CA GLU A 466 -9.36 15.08 -6.29
C GLU A 466 -8.47 16.04 -5.48
N GLN A 467 -9.09 16.90 -4.70
CA GLN A 467 -8.42 17.79 -3.75
C GLN A 467 -8.98 17.56 -2.35
N SER A 468 -8.16 17.78 -1.33
CA SER A 468 -8.59 17.61 0.06
C SER A 468 -8.00 18.70 0.94
N ASP A 469 -8.84 19.34 1.74
CA ASP A 469 -8.41 20.18 2.86
C ASP A 469 -8.65 19.42 4.17
N ALA A 470 -7.63 19.29 5.02
CA ALA A 470 -7.71 18.55 6.27
C ALA A 470 -7.08 19.29 7.45
N LEU A 471 -7.66 19.06 8.64
CA LEU A 471 -7.15 19.48 9.94
C LEU A 471 -7.08 18.25 10.84
N SER A 472 -5.95 18.04 11.50
CA SER A 472 -5.75 17.01 12.51
C SER A 472 -5.14 17.59 13.78
N LEU A 473 -5.62 17.13 14.92
CA LEU A 473 -5.09 17.44 16.25
C LEU A 473 -4.78 16.12 16.95
N SER A 474 -3.62 16.02 17.60
CA SER A 474 -3.22 14.83 18.36
C SER A 474 -2.68 15.16 19.74
N ALA A 475 -2.79 14.20 20.63
CA ALA A 475 -2.17 14.23 21.94
C ALA A 475 -1.67 12.82 22.28
N ASP A 476 -0.39 12.72 22.65
CA ASP A 476 0.28 11.49 22.98
C ASP A 476 0.90 11.61 24.38
N TYR A 477 0.65 10.63 25.21
CA TYR A 477 1.13 10.55 26.59
C TYR A 477 1.87 9.25 26.83
N ASP A 478 3.13 9.35 27.28
CA ASP A 478 3.96 8.20 27.59
C ASP A 478 4.35 8.22 29.08
N ALA A 479 4.08 7.14 29.77
CA ALA A 479 4.49 6.87 31.13
C ALA A 479 5.12 5.47 31.22
N VAL A 480 5.64 5.11 32.39
CA VAL A 480 6.40 3.85 32.60
C VAL A 480 5.60 2.60 32.23
N HIS A 481 4.30 2.59 32.49
CA HIS A 481 3.42 1.42 32.26
C HIS A 481 2.27 1.72 31.32
N TRP A 482 2.09 2.97 30.90
CA TRP A 482 0.98 3.41 30.06
C TRP A 482 1.49 4.24 28.90
N SER A 483 0.96 3.97 27.74
CA SER A 483 1.01 4.85 26.60
C SER A 483 -0.42 5.12 26.12
N LEU A 484 -0.72 6.37 25.84
CA LEU A 484 -2.04 6.79 25.35
C LEU A 484 -1.83 7.74 24.17
N SER A 485 -2.38 7.40 23.02
CA SER A 485 -2.37 8.22 21.81
C SER A 485 -3.78 8.51 21.34
N SER A 486 -4.09 9.76 21.04
CA SER A 486 -5.40 10.15 20.53
C SER A 486 -5.29 11.18 19.41
N ALA A 487 -6.22 11.12 18.45
CA ALA A 487 -6.34 12.11 17.39
C ALA A 487 -7.81 12.44 17.08
N LEU A 488 -8.03 13.70 16.73
CA LEU A 488 -9.26 14.22 16.14
C LEU A 488 -8.92 14.77 14.75
N TYR A 489 -9.71 14.46 13.75
CA TYR A 489 -9.48 14.97 12.41
C TYR A 489 -10.78 15.31 11.68
N VAL A 490 -10.68 16.26 10.77
CA VAL A 490 -11.72 16.60 9.80
C VAL A 490 -11.07 16.79 8.44
N LYS A 491 -11.70 16.23 7.42
CA LYS A 491 -11.25 16.26 6.03
C LYS A 491 -12.43 16.57 5.13
N GLN A 492 -12.22 17.47 4.18
CA GLN A 492 -13.16 17.74 3.08
C GLN A 492 -12.47 17.39 1.77
N VAL A 493 -13.04 16.44 1.04
CA VAL A 493 -12.57 16.03 -0.29
C VAL A 493 -13.49 16.66 -1.32
N SER A 494 -12.92 17.38 -2.27
CA SER A 494 -13.64 17.97 -3.42
C SER A 494 -13.30 17.21 -4.70
N ASP A 495 -14.24 17.19 -5.64
CA ASP A 495 -14.12 16.49 -6.92
C ASP A 495 -13.81 14.97 -6.75
N ALA A 496 -14.34 14.33 -5.71
CA ALA A 496 -14.13 12.91 -5.45
C ALA A 496 -14.46 12.05 -6.67
N ILE A 497 -13.53 11.21 -7.08
CA ILE A 497 -13.66 10.32 -8.24
C ILE A 497 -14.35 9.04 -7.80
N VAL A 498 -15.52 8.78 -8.36
CA VAL A 498 -16.32 7.59 -8.05
C VAL A 498 -16.68 6.82 -9.31
N ALA A 499 -16.83 5.50 -9.16
CA ALA A 499 -17.37 4.64 -10.19
C ALA A 499 -18.91 4.80 -10.25
N THR A 500 -19.44 4.99 -11.43
CA THR A 500 -20.88 5.05 -11.72
C THR A 500 -21.24 4.02 -12.77
N PHE A 501 -22.47 3.53 -12.76
CA PHE A 501 -22.97 2.58 -13.74
C PHE A 501 -24.17 3.16 -14.47
N ASN A 502 -24.20 3.00 -15.79
CA ASN A 502 -25.36 3.34 -16.59
C ASN A 502 -26.44 2.24 -16.54
N SER A 503 -27.58 2.47 -17.20
CA SER A 503 -28.70 1.51 -17.24
C SER A 503 -28.37 0.17 -17.91
N SER A 504 -27.30 0.13 -18.70
CA SER A 504 -26.80 -1.10 -19.37
C SER A 504 -25.75 -1.83 -18.53
N GLY A 505 -25.45 -1.39 -17.29
CA GLY A 505 -24.45 -1.98 -16.42
C GLY A 505 -23.00 -1.63 -16.79
N ILE A 506 -22.77 -0.71 -17.73
CA ILE A 506 -21.43 -0.24 -18.07
C ILE A 506 -20.99 0.78 -17.02
N GLY A 507 -19.86 0.48 -16.37
CA GLY A 507 -19.21 1.36 -15.40
C GLY A 507 -18.40 2.47 -16.06
N SER A 508 -18.35 3.63 -15.43
CA SER A 508 -17.45 4.72 -15.79
C SER A 508 -17.07 5.50 -14.53
N TYR A 509 -16.12 6.40 -14.65
CA TYR A 509 -15.67 7.25 -13.56
C TYR A 509 -16.11 8.71 -13.77
N GLY A 510 -16.40 9.41 -12.68
CA GLY A 510 -16.77 10.82 -12.73
C GLY A 510 -16.51 11.52 -11.40
N ASN A 511 -16.34 12.84 -11.45
CA ASN A 511 -16.32 13.72 -10.28
C ASN A 511 -17.76 14.04 -9.90
N VAL A 512 -18.36 13.24 -9.05
CA VAL A 512 -19.80 13.38 -8.76
C VAL A 512 -20.08 13.99 -7.41
N ASN A 513 -19.11 13.99 -6.50
CA ASN A 513 -19.37 14.32 -5.12
C ASN A 513 -18.21 15.03 -4.45
N ASP A 514 -18.56 15.95 -3.55
CA ASP A 514 -17.69 16.27 -2.42
C ASP A 514 -17.95 15.27 -1.30
N ALA A 515 -16.97 15.08 -0.43
CA ALA A 515 -17.11 14.24 0.74
C ALA A 515 -16.55 14.95 1.97
N GLN A 516 -17.24 14.79 3.10
CA GLN A 516 -16.74 15.21 4.40
C GLN A 516 -16.49 13.99 5.27
N ILE A 517 -15.32 13.93 5.91
CA ILE A 517 -14.91 12.86 6.79
C ILE A 517 -14.48 13.48 8.11
N ARG A 518 -14.96 12.96 9.22
CA ARG A 518 -14.55 13.33 10.57
C ARG A 518 -14.22 12.06 11.33
N GLY A 519 -13.25 12.11 12.21
CA GLY A 519 -12.94 10.93 12.99
C GLY A 519 -12.24 11.21 14.29
N PHE A 520 -12.26 10.18 15.12
CA PHE A 520 -11.60 10.09 16.39
C PHE A 520 -10.84 8.77 16.48
N GLU A 521 -9.58 8.84 16.84
CA GLU A 521 -8.71 7.70 17.10
C GLU A 521 -8.27 7.72 18.56
N LEU A 522 -8.22 6.55 19.17
CA LEU A 522 -7.67 6.33 20.51
C LEU A 522 -6.90 5.02 20.51
N GLN A 523 -5.70 5.03 21.04
CA GLN A 523 -4.91 3.84 21.35
C GLN A 523 -4.43 3.94 22.80
N ALA A 524 -4.51 2.83 23.51
CA ALA A 524 -4.00 2.69 24.86
C ALA A 524 -3.20 1.40 24.96
N ASP A 525 -1.95 1.51 25.40
CA ASP A 525 -1.07 0.39 25.67
C ASP A 525 -0.79 0.36 27.17
N TYR A 526 -0.87 -0.82 27.77
CA TYR A 526 -0.65 -1.03 29.20
C TYR A 526 0.24 -2.21 29.47
N GLN A 527 1.37 -1.98 30.12
CA GLN A 527 2.27 -3.02 30.60
C GLN A 527 1.90 -3.41 32.03
N LEU A 528 1.18 -4.52 32.19
CA LEU A 528 0.74 -5.02 33.49
C LEU A 528 1.91 -5.57 34.31
N SER A 529 2.82 -6.29 33.63
CA SER A 529 4.04 -6.86 34.20
C SER A 529 5.10 -6.99 33.09
N ALA A 530 6.30 -7.42 33.43
CA ALA A 530 7.33 -7.71 32.41
C ALA A 530 6.86 -8.76 31.38
N ALA A 531 5.90 -9.61 31.75
CA ALA A 531 5.43 -10.72 30.90
C ALA A 531 4.04 -10.49 30.28
N ILE A 532 3.30 -9.44 30.65
CA ILE A 532 1.92 -9.27 30.16
C ILE A 532 1.68 -7.83 29.74
N SER A 533 1.28 -7.65 28.49
CA SER A 533 0.87 -6.36 27.94
C SER A 533 -0.52 -6.42 27.31
N PHE A 534 -1.21 -5.28 27.35
CA PHE A 534 -2.51 -5.06 26.75
C PHE A 534 -2.43 -3.89 25.77
N GLN A 535 -3.04 -4.04 24.61
CA GLN A 535 -3.26 -2.96 23.66
C GLN A 535 -4.75 -2.86 23.35
N GLY A 536 -5.28 -1.65 23.39
CA GLY A 536 -6.65 -1.33 22.97
C GLY A 536 -6.64 -0.20 21.96
N GLN A 537 -7.42 -0.34 20.90
CA GLN A 537 -7.54 0.68 19.86
C GLN A 537 -9.01 0.92 19.53
N MET A 538 -9.35 2.16 19.25
CA MET A 538 -10.66 2.59 18.78
C MET A 538 -10.50 3.59 17.65
N ASN A 539 -11.18 3.34 16.55
CA ASN A 539 -11.26 4.22 15.39
C ASN A 539 -12.73 4.47 15.04
N LEU A 540 -13.17 5.70 15.16
CA LEU A 540 -14.51 6.15 14.81
C LEU A 540 -14.45 7.11 13.64
N VAL A 541 -15.13 6.78 12.55
CA VAL A 541 -15.17 7.57 11.33
C VAL A 541 -16.61 7.94 11.01
N ASP A 542 -16.88 9.21 10.88
CA ASP A 542 -18.14 9.72 10.34
C ASP A 542 -17.88 10.31 8.95
N SER A 543 -18.53 9.78 7.92
CA SER A 543 -18.37 10.23 6.56
C SER A 543 -19.71 10.61 5.94
N GLU A 544 -19.69 11.63 5.10
CA GLU A 544 -20.90 12.11 4.42
C GLU A 544 -20.56 12.61 3.01
N SER A 545 -21.29 12.12 2.01
CA SER A 545 -21.18 12.61 0.64
C SER A 545 -22.12 13.79 0.39
N LYS A 546 -21.66 14.79 -0.36
CA LYS A 546 -22.43 15.93 -0.83
C LYS A 546 -22.55 15.84 -2.35
N SER A 547 -23.72 15.45 -2.84
CA SER A 547 -23.97 15.20 -4.25
C SER A 547 -25.18 15.98 -4.73
N PRO A 548 -25.18 16.49 -5.98
CA PRO A 548 -26.39 17.03 -6.61
C PRO A 548 -27.45 15.94 -6.85
N PHE A 549 -27.05 14.65 -6.84
CA PHE A 549 -27.97 13.54 -7.00
C PHE A 549 -28.53 13.10 -5.64
N VAL A 550 -29.83 13.21 -5.44
CA VAL A 550 -30.53 12.89 -4.19
C VAL A 550 -30.20 11.46 -3.71
N ALA A 551 -30.03 10.51 -4.63
CA ALA A 551 -29.70 9.13 -4.32
C ALA A 551 -28.33 8.96 -3.63
N PHE A 552 -27.42 9.90 -3.81
CA PHE A 552 -26.04 9.86 -3.30
C PHE A 552 -25.75 10.98 -2.29
N ASN A 553 -26.71 11.90 -2.06
CA ASN A 553 -26.56 13.01 -1.14
C ASN A 553 -26.78 12.54 0.31
N HIS A 554 -25.98 13.04 1.25
CA HIS A 554 -26.00 12.68 2.68
C HIS A 554 -25.87 11.18 2.93
N LYS A 555 -25.03 10.49 2.12
CA LYS A 555 -24.75 9.07 2.25
C LYS A 555 -23.36 8.85 2.85
N LYS A 556 -23.20 7.72 3.58
CA LYS A 556 -21.90 7.28 4.07
C LYS A 556 -21.02 6.86 2.89
N LEU A 557 -19.71 7.12 2.99
CA LEU A 557 -18.77 6.66 1.98
C LEU A 557 -18.65 5.12 2.01
N PRO A 558 -18.67 4.47 0.85
CA PRO A 558 -18.53 3.02 0.78
C PRO A 558 -17.08 2.58 0.99
N GLY A 559 -16.91 1.31 1.34
CA GLY A 559 -15.61 0.71 1.46
C GLY A 559 -14.80 1.13 2.69
N ILE A 560 -15.46 1.64 3.73
CA ILE A 560 -14.89 2.08 5.00
C ILE A 560 -15.73 1.48 6.12
N TYR A 561 -15.08 0.87 7.11
CA TYR A 561 -15.72 0.58 8.38
C TYR A 561 -15.80 1.87 9.21
N HIS A 562 -16.99 2.26 9.62
CA HIS A 562 -17.23 3.51 10.36
C HIS A 562 -16.88 3.40 11.84
N GLN A 563 -16.81 2.19 12.36
CA GLN A 563 -16.38 1.91 13.73
C GLN A 563 -15.47 0.70 13.73
N GLU A 564 -14.32 0.81 14.39
CA GLU A 564 -13.38 -0.28 14.54
C GLU A 564 -12.80 -0.27 15.95
N TYR A 565 -12.76 -1.43 16.57
CA TYR A 565 -12.24 -1.66 17.92
C TYR A 565 -11.31 -2.85 17.87
N ASN A 566 -10.06 -2.65 18.27
CA ASN A 566 -9.06 -3.70 18.34
C ASN A 566 -8.62 -3.88 19.79
N ALA A 567 -8.45 -5.13 20.20
CA ALA A 567 -7.88 -5.48 21.48
C ALA A 567 -6.85 -6.59 21.29
N LYS A 568 -5.67 -6.44 21.89
CA LYS A 568 -4.60 -7.43 21.88
C LYS A 568 -4.07 -7.64 23.29
N VAL A 569 -3.82 -8.88 23.63
CA VAL A 569 -3.11 -9.29 24.85
C VAL A 569 -1.90 -10.09 24.42
N SER A 570 -0.72 -9.69 24.87
CA SER A 570 0.54 -10.41 24.66
C SER A 570 1.04 -10.92 25.99
N ILE A 571 1.40 -12.21 26.03
CA ILE A 571 1.82 -12.92 27.24
C ILE A 571 3.13 -13.67 26.96
N ASP A 572 4.21 -13.32 27.64
CA ASP A 572 5.42 -14.11 27.70
C ASP A 572 5.24 -15.25 28.71
N LEU A 573 4.96 -16.45 28.22
CA LEU A 573 4.74 -17.64 29.03
C LEU A 573 6.04 -18.13 29.67
N SER A 574 7.15 -17.92 28.99
CA SER A 574 8.52 -18.17 29.46
C SER A 574 9.52 -17.35 28.63
N GLN A 575 10.82 -17.54 28.84
CA GLN A 575 11.86 -16.88 28.03
C GLN A 575 11.80 -17.28 26.55
N ASP A 576 11.27 -18.47 26.24
CA ASP A 576 11.24 -19.02 24.88
C ASP A 576 9.82 -19.00 24.26
N TRP A 577 8.77 -18.79 25.04
CA TRP A 577 7.39 -18.91 24.59
C TRP A 577 6.61 -17.62 24.81
N SER A 578 5.93 -17.13 23.77
CA SER A 578 4.97 -16.05 23.86
C SER A 578 3.64 -16.40 23.21
N LEU A 579 2.55 -15.81 23.69
CA LEU A 579 1.18 -15.99 23.23
C LEU A 579 0.56 -14.62 22.96
N ASP A 580 0.08 -14.42 21.75
CA ASP A 580 -0.74 -13.27 21.36
C ASP A 580 -2.18 -13.69 21.14
N VAL A 581 -3.11 -12.95 21.74
CA VAL A 581 -4.55 -13.08 21.49
C VAL A 581 -5.08 -11.72 21.06
N ALA A 582 -5.67 -11.66 19.87
CA ALA A 582 -6.21 -10.42 19.31
C ALA A 582 -7.67 -10.59 18.88
N ALA A 583 -8.44 -9.52 19.02
CA ALA A 583 -9.82 -9.43 18.54
C ALA A 583 -10.03 -8.08 17.85
N GLN A 584 -10.68 -8.09 16.70
CA GLN A 584 -11.07 -6.91 15.93
C GLN A 584 -12.56 -6.95 15.66
N TYR A 585 -13.28 -5.93 16.14
CA TYR A 585 -14.68 -5.70 15.80
C TYR A 585 -14.77 -4.49 14.88
N SER A 586 -15.30 -4.69 13.67
CA SER A 586 -15.48 -3.65 12.65
C SER A 586 -16.94 -3.57 12.26
N LYS A 587 -17.50 -2.35 12.17
CA LYS A 587 -18.93 -2.12 11.92
C LYS A 587 -19.16 -0.96 10.96
N GLY A 588 -20.27 -1.04 10.22
CA GLY A 588 -20.77 0.08 9.41
C GLY A 588 -20.18 0.14 8.02
N LEU A 589 -19.79 -0.99 7.41
CA LEU A 589 -19.32 -1.07 6.04
C LEU A 589 -20.50 -1.00 5.06
N TYR A 590 -20.45 -0.03 4.15
CA TYR A 590 -21.34 0.06 2.99
C TYR A 590 -20.58 -0.28 1.72
N PHE A 591 -21.23 -0.98 0.78
CA PHE A 591 -20.59 -1.43 -0.45
C PHE A 591 -20.74 -0.47 -1.63
N ASN A 592 -21.71 0.46 -1.58
CA ASN A 592 -21.95 1.43 -2.65
C ASN A 592 -22.39 2.79 -2.08
N LEU A 593 -22.31 3.84 -2.93
CA LEU A 593 -22.67 5.21 -2.57
C LEU A 593 -24.13 5.40 -2.20
N GLY A 594 -25.03 4.57 -2.70
CA GLY A 594 -26.45 4.64 -2.35
C GLY A 594 -26.75 4.13 -0.95
N ASN A 595 -25.74 3.61 -0.24
CA ASN A 595 -25.86 2.89 1.02
C ASN A 595 -26.89 1.75 0.97
N LYS A 596 -27.09 1.19 -0.23
CA LYS A 596 -27.88 -0.02 -0.36
C LYS A 596 -27.04 -1.17 0.13
N VAL A 597 -27.60 -1.94 1.03
CA VAL A 597 -27.00 -3.18 1.48
C VAL A 597 -27.38 -4.23 0.46
N GLU A 598 -26.38 -4.94 -0.03
CA GLU A 598 -26.61 -6.05 -0.95
C GLU A 598 -27.38 -7.16 -0.21
N GLN A 599 -28.57 -7.50 -0.68
CA GLN A 599 -29.49 -8.46 -0.05
C GLN A 599 -28.97 -9.89 -0.07
N HIS A 600 -27.83 -10.14 -0.72
CA HIS A 600 -27.29 -11.49 -0.95
C HIS A 600 -26.50 -12.08 0.22
N THR A 601 -26.16 -11.28 1.17
CA THR A 601 -25.55 -11.77 2.40
C THR A 601 -26.64 -11.79 3.44
N GLN A 602 -27.23 -12.84 3.84
CA GLN A 602 -28.13 -13.01 4.99
C GLN A 602 -28.58 -11.69 5.70
N GLY A 603 -28.32 -10.56 5.06
CA GLY A 603 -28.42 -9.22 5.62
C GLY A 603 -29.87 -8.78 5.69
N ASN A 604 -30.25 -8.39 6.86
CA ASN A 604 -31.50 -7.72 7.21
C ASN A 604 -31.53 -6.23 6.77
N GLY A 605 -30.69 -5.83 5.80
CA GLY A 605 -30.59 -4.44 5.30
C GLY A 605 -29.65 -3.55 6.14
N ASN A 606 -28.92 -4.09 7.09
CA ASN A 606 -27.90 -3.37 7.87
C ASN A 606 -26.54 -3.34 7.15
N PRO A 607 -25.71 -2.31 7.39
CA PRO A 607 -24.33 -2.33 6.92
C PRO A 607 -23.57 -3.52 7.51
N SER A 608 -22.59 -4.01 6.75
CA SER A 608 -21.80 -5.19 7.16
C SER A 608 -21.00 -4.90 8.43
N ASP A 609 -20.91 -5.88 9.30
CA ASP A 609 -20.04 -5.91 10.47
C ASP A 609 -19.31 -7.26 10.56
N ARG A 610 -18.21 -7.31 11.32
CA ARG A 610 -17.43 -8.54 11.55
C ARG A 610 -16.74 -8.51 12.90
N LEU A 611 -16.57 -9.69 13.51
CA LEU A 611 -15.72 -9.91 14.68
C LEU A 611 -14.68 -10.97 14.37
N LEU A 612 -13.44 -10.55 14.14
CA LEU A 612 -12.33 -11.44 13.89
C LEU A 612 -11.51 -11.63 15.17
N SER A 613 -11.10 -12.86 15.43
CA SER A 613 -10.28 -13.20 16.59
C SER A 613 -9.12 -14.09 16.13
N ASN A 614 -7.92 -13.76 16.56
CA ASN A 614 -6.70 -14.45 16.17
C ASN A 614 -5.93 -14.87 17.42
N ILE A 615 -5.30 -16.03 17.36
CA ILE A 615 -4.41 -16.54 18.39
C ILE A 615 -3.10 -16.93 17.71
N ASN A 616 -1.97 -16.48 18.25
CA ASN A 616 -0.64 -16.82 17.78
C ASN A 616 0.24 -17.28 18.94
N LEU A 617 0.81 -18.48 18.84
CA LEU A 617 1.76 -19.04 19.77
C LEU A 617 3.14 -19.05 19.10
N ARG A 618 4.11 -18.40 19.75
CA ARG A 618 5.49 -18.29 19.26
C ARG A 618 6.43 -19.00 20.21
N TRP A 619 7.33 -19.78 19.63
CA TRP A 619 8.50 -20.35 20.31
C TRP A 619 9.77 -19.84 19.64
N GLN A 620 10.76 -19.44 20.47
CA GLN A 620 12.04 -18.93 19.97
C GLN A 620 13.19 -19.50 20.80
N GLN A 621 14.19 -20.07 20.12
CA GLN A 621 15.41 -20.54 20.77
C GLN A 621 16.57 -20.59 19.78
N ARG A 622 17.72 -19.99 20.12
CA ARG A 622 19.00 -20.09 19.38
C ARG A 622 18.87 -19.81 17.87
N GLY A 623 18.23 -18.72 17.50
CA GLY A 623 18.02 -18.33 16.10
C GLY A 623 16.85 -19.04 15.41
N PHE A 624 16.24 -20.06 16.04
CA PHE A 624 15.01 -20.68 15.53
C PHE A 624 13.77 -20.00 16.10
N VAL A 625 12.80 -19.74 15.25
CA VAL A 625 11.48 -19.24 15.62
C VAL A 625 10.42 -20.14 14.99
N VAL A 626 9.43 -20.56 15.78
CA VAL A 626 8.27 -21.30 15.30
C VAL A 626 7.01 -20.53 15.70
N ASN A 627 6.20 -20.16 14.73
CA ASN A 627 4.90 -19.54 14.94
C ASN A 627 3.79 -20.50 14.54
N VAL A 628 2.81 -20.68 15.41
CA VAL A 628 1.59 -21.43 15.14
C VAL A 628 0.41 -20.50 15.39
N GLY A 629 -0.37 -20.23 14.34
CA GLY A 629 -1.47 -19.28 14.43
C GLY A 629 -2.79 -19.84 13.95
N VAL A 630 -3.85 -19.30 14.53
CA VAL A 630 -5.23 -19.50 14.11
C VAL A 630 -5.85 -18.14 13.87
N ASN A 631 -6.18 -17.84 12.63
CA ASN A 631 -6.92 -16.65 12.26
C ASN A 631 -8.42 -16.97 12.16
N ASN A 632 -9.25 -15.96 12.49
CA ASN A 632 -10.69 -16.10 12.52
C ASN A 632 -11.16 -17.31 13.35
N VAL A 633 -10.75 -17.37 14.61
CA VAL A 633 -10.95 -18.53 15.52
C VAL A 633 -12.40 -18.98 15.60
N PHE A 634 -13.36 -18.05 15.53
CA PHE A 634 -14.79 -18.32 15.64
C PHE A 634 -15.46 -18.63 14.30
N ASP A 635 -14.67 -18.72 13.20
CA ASP A 635 -15.17 -19.04 11.87
C ASP A 635 -16.25 -18.07 11.36
N GLU A 636 -16.03 -16.78 11.65
CA GLU A 636 -16.94 -15.71 11.24
C GLU A 636 -17.02 -15.63 9.72
N SER A 637 -18.23 -15.68 9.18
CA SER A 637 -18.49 -15.50 7.74
C SER A 637 -18.70 -14.02 7.44
N TYR A 638 -17.81 -13.42 6.67
CA TYR A 638 -17.86 -12.00 6.34
C TYR A 638 -17.43 -11.70 4.90
N GLN A 639 -17.59 -10.45 4.48
CA GLN A 639 -17.08 -9.93 3.22
C GLN A 639 -16.70 -8.46 3.36
N ASP A 640 -15.54 -8.10 2.84
CA ASP A 640 -15.05 -6.72 2.79
C ASP A 640 -15.37 -6.02 1.46
N LEU A 641 -15.78 -6.80 0.46
CA LEU A 641 -16.27 -6.34 -0.83
C LEU A 641 -17.54 -7.11 -1.19
N ALA A 642 -18.53 -6.41 -1.75
CA ALA A 642 -19.82 -7.00 -2.13
C ALA A 642 -19.66 -8.24 -2.99
N ASN A 643 -20.35 -9.32 -2.61
CA ASN A 643 -20.31 -10.62 -3.29
C ASN A 643 -18.90 -11.25 -3.40
N ARG A 644 -18.02 -10.94 -2.46
CA ARG A 644 -16.68 -11.53 -2.31
C ARG A 644 -16.52 -12.07 -0.89
N PRO A 645 -17.08 -13.26 -0.58
CA PRO A 645 -16.92 -13.88 0.74
C PRO A 645 -15.45 -14.06 1.09
N ALA A 646 -15.09 -13.75 2.33
CA ALA A 646 -13.75 -13.98 2.84
C ALA A 646 -13.59 -15.44 3.29
N GLN A 647 -12.34 -15.90 3.38
CA GLN A 647 -12.04 -17.21 3.95
C GLN A 647 -12.43 -17.26 5.42
N GLY A 648 -12.94 -18.40 5.86
CA GLY A 648 -13.25 -18.69 7.25
C GLY A 648 -12.01 -18.88 8.12
N ARG A 649 -12.16 -19.67 9.20
CA ARG A 649 -11.02 -20.00 10.07
C ARG A 649 -9.90 -20.66 9.31
N ASN A 650 -8.68 -20.18 9.51
CA ASN A 650 -7.48 -20.74 8.92
C ASN A 650 -6.37 -20.94 9.96
N LEU A 651 -5.58 -21.96 9.74
CA LEU A 651 -4.45 -22.36 10.55
C LEU A 651 -3.17 -22.12 9.76
N PHE A 652 -2.10 -21.72 10.42
CA PHE A 652 -0.78 -21.68 9.81
C PHE A 652 0.31 -22.08 10.82
N ILE A 653 1.41 -22.58 10.27
CA ILE A 653 2.66 -22.80 10.99
C ILE A 653 3.80 -22.22 10.15
N LYS A 654 4.66 -21.44 10.78
CA LYS A 654 5.84 -20.83 10.15
C LYS A 654 7.08 -21.16 10.95
N PHE A 655 8.10 -21.63 10.28
CA PHE A 655 9.44 -21.88 10.82
C PHE A 655 10.38 -20.83 10.26
N SER A 656 11.15 -20.18 11.11
CA SER A 656 12.20 -19.24 10.72
C SER A 656 13.50 -19.59 11.42
N PHE A 657 14.60 -19.39 10.71
CA PHE A 657 15.95 -19.53 11.24
C PHE A 657 16.77 -18.31 10.80
N GLU A 658 17.50 -17.72 11.73
CA GLU A 658 18.40 -16.59 11.46
C GLU A 658 19.74 -16.83 12.13
N GLU A 659 20.86 -16.73 11.33
CA GLU A 659 22.25 -16.88 11.75
C GLU A 659 23.06 -15.65 11.35
#